data_37156d5866248ad57b1495fc4ed65dd0
#
_entry.id   37156d5866248ad57b1495fc4ed65dd0
#
_cell.length_a   1.000
_cell.length_b   1.000
_cell.length_c   1.000
_cell.angle_alpha   90.00
_cell.angle_beta   90.00
_cell.angle_gamma   90.00
#
_symmetry.space_group_name_H-M   'P 1'
#
loop_
_entity.id
_entity.type
_entity.pdbx_description
1 polymer ?
#
loop_
_entity_poly.entity_id
_entity_poly.type
_entity_poly.pdbx_seq_one_letter_code
_entity_poly.pdbx_strand_id
1 'polypeptide(L)'
;MKTIKYLTLFLVTFLVITGLNAQFSKNPLESYSLVKISINSNEDIIRLQMNDITVEHYRGNLKSGIELVINQAEISRLANTGLSYEIKIKDLDSYYQNRSKASQTEMQKSINILNQDNISGFSYGSMGGYFTYDEMIQKLDSMRIMYPNLISVKQNLGFSNEGREIWAVRISDNPGINESETEAPIYFDALHHAREPQAMACLMYYMYWLLDNYGTDPEATYLVNNRQIYFVPIANPDGYEYNNFTNPEGGGMWRKNRKNNGTCFGVDLNRNYNYGWGVNSGSSNDPCSETYRGLSAGSEPETQAIKTFVQTIHPKISFSMHSVAGRYLNPYGYNDTAVNYDIYSEFSSDFAASNNYYYGTVIEMLSYYSSGTTRDYLHSTGTYSWTPEVGGSDFWPLQSEIIPVANENLYGLKYLSWVGGAYTDYVNYNIAGNGFVNANDTLNLQITLKNKGLSMTSKNVTAEVTSLYSNATPLNSSVNFDSIQARQFKNNSGNFLKFKLSSAAAYMDEMKFVVSVKQEGVETSRDTIRINVGKPIVIFSDNGLNGISKWTRAGTGLLWDTTFIDPFYGSKNFADSRFGNSKNSSNNTFTLSDTINLINTNNPRIEFSAKWAEETNFDYTRIQVSTNFGSTWTSLPGRHTTLISGTPSYTSIKRWVSEQINLNSYIGQKIRIRFNLVTDNGVPGDGFYFNNFKVVNYKDEGTSVVLTNLNVPAEYKLYQNYPNPFNPVTHLEFGIPVMQGESELVSLKVYDLLGKEIAVLVNEKLSPGNYIYEFDGSKIPSGTYIYKLESGNFSAVRKMILLK
;
A
#
# COMPACT_ATOMS: atom_id res chain seq x y z
N MET A 1 -34.28 -26.71 -66.02
CA MET A 1 -33.19 -27.21 -65.11
C MET A 1 -32.41 -26.07 -64.42
N LYS A 2 -32.32 -24.83 -64.96
CA LYS A 2 -31.61 -23.73 -64.27
C LYS A 2 -32.40 -23.07 -63.08
N THR A 3 -33.72 -23.08 -63.15
CA THR A 3 -34.57 -22.45 -62.15
C THR A 3 -34.66 -23.25 -60.83
N ILE A 4 -34.52 -24.56 -60.93
CA ILE A 4 -34.58 -25.45 -59.76
C ILE A 4 -33.25 -25.34 -58.90
N LYS A 5 -32.10 -25.10 -59.53
CA LYS A 5 -30.83 -24.90 -58.81
C LYS A 5 -30.78 -23.64 -57.96
N TYR A 6 -31.47 -22.55 -58.39
CA TYR A 6 -31.52 -21.32 -57.63
C TYR A 6 -32.49 -21.39 -56.40
N LEU A 7 -33.58 -22.19 -56.55
CA LEU A 7 -34.51 -22.38 -55.45
C LEU A 7 -33.92 -23.22 -54.32
N THR A 8 -33.12 -24.25 -54.66
CA THR A 8 -32.40 -25.05 -53.66
C THR A 8 -31.27 -24.30 -52.93
N LEU A 9 -30.58 -23.43 -53.62
CA LEU A 9 -29.54 -22.61 -53.01
C LEU A 9 -30.12 -21.53 -52.08
N PHE A 10 -31.29 -20.97 -52.43
CA PHE A 10 -31.98 -19.99 -51.57
C PHE A 10 -32.61 -20.65 -50.32
N LEU A 11 -33.10 -21.87 -50.40
CA LEU A 11 -33.61 -22.62 -49.27
C LEU A 11 -32.49 -23.08 -48.33
N VAL A 12 -31.30 -23.47 -48.83
CA VAL A 12 -30.17 -23.83 -48.01
C VAL A 12 -29.55 -22.62 -47.30
N THR A 13 -29.45 -21.47 -47.99
CA THR A 13 -29.00 -20.23 -47.34
C THR A 13 -30.00 -19.71 -46.31
N PHE A 14 -31.29 -19.84 -46.56
CA PHE A 14 -32.30 -19.43 -45.55
C PHE A 14 -32.32 -20.38 -44.33
N LEU A 15 -32.13 -21.69 -44.54
CA LEU A 15 -32.01 -22.67 -43.45
C LEU A 15 -30.72 -22.50 -42.62
N VAL A 16 -29.62 -22.08 -43.23
CA VAL A 16 -28.37 -21.81 -42.52
C VAL A 16 -28.50 -20.51 -41.68
N ILE A 17 -29.14 -19.47 -42.24
CA ILE A 17 -29.35 -18.21 -41.47
C ILE A 17 -30.36 -18.40 -40.34
N THR A 18 -31.41 -19.22 -40.50
CA THR A 18 -32.36 -19.53 -39.43
C THR A 18 -31.76 -20.48 -38.38
N GLY A 19 -30.83 -21.37 -38.78
CA GLY A 19 -30.11 -22.23 -37.85
C GLY A 19 -29.15 -21.50 -36.94
N LEU A 20 -28.44 -20.49 -37.45
CA LEU A 20 -27.55 -19.63 -36.64
C LEU A 20 -28.34 -18.71 -35.67
N ASN A 21 -29.51 -18.18 -36.08
CA ASN A 21 -30.34 -17.37 -35.19
C ASN A 21 -31.08 -18.16 -34.10
N ALA A 22 -31.24 -19.45 -34.23
CA ALA A 22 -31.86 -20.29 -33.21
C ALA A 22 -30.94 -20.57 -32.00
N GLN A 23 -29.65 -20.31 -32.14
CA GLN A 23 -28.65 -20.60 -31.10
C GLN A 23 -28.61 -19.54 -30.01
N PHE A 24 -29.15 -18.35 -30.22
CA PHE A 24 -29.06 -17.18 -29.34
C PHE A 24 -30.40 -16.56 -28.96
N SER A 25 -31.47 -17.33 -28.82
CA SER A 25 -32.70 -16.76 -28.24
C SER A 25 -32.52 -16.56 -26.75
N LYS A 26 -32.69 -15.35 -26.24
CA LYS A 26 -32.60 -15.02 -24.83
C LYS A 26 -33.63 -15.80 -24.03
N ASN A 27 -33.22 -16.58 -23.07
CA ASN A 27 -34.12 -17.27 -22.16
C ASN A 27 -34.71 -16.24 -21.17
N PRO A 28 -36.05 -16.18 -21.00
CA PRO A 28 -36.66 -15.25 -20.03
C PRO A 28 -36.14 -15.39 -18.58
N LEU A 29 -35.62 -16.56 -18.20
CA LEU A 29 -34.99 -16.78 -16.88
C LEU A 29 -33.64 -16.08 -16.74
N GLU A 30 -33.06 -15.63 -17.83
CA GLU A 30 -31.77 -14.90 -17.88
C GLU A 30 -31.96 -13.37 -17.84
N SER A 31 -33.14 -12.83 -17.52
CA SER A 31 -33.32 -11.40 -17.23
C SER A 31 -32.82 -11.09 -15.82
N TYR A 32 -32.05 -10.00 -15.68
CA TYR A 32 -31.42 -9.59 -14.42
C TYR A 32 -32.09 -8.34 -13.86
N SER A 33 -32.16 -8.32 -12.53
CA SER A 33 -32.73 -7.21 -11.75
C SER A 33 -31.71 -6.74 -10.71
N LEU A 34 -31.78 -5.43 -10.37
CA LEU A 34 -31.12 -4.91 -9.18
C LEU A 34 -32.09 -5.02 -8.00
N VAL A 35 -31.71 -5.78 -6.97
CA VAL A 35 -32.55 -6.08 -5.81
C VAL A 35 -31.86 -5.61 -4.54
N LYS A 36 -32.56 -4.85 -3.72
CA LYS A 36 -32.12 -4.46 -2.39
C LYS A 36 -32.68 -5.42 -1.34
N ILE A 37 -31.82 -5.99 -0.51
CA ILE A 37 -32.17 -6.98 0.51
C ILE A 37 -31.80 -6.42 1.87
N SER A 38 -32.71 -6.49 2.83
CA SER A 38 -32.46 -6.14 4.23
C SER A 38 -31.77 -7.33 4.91
N ILE A 39 -30.59 -7.07 5.44
CA ILE A 39 -29.78 -8.06 6.17
C ILE A 39 -29.55 -7.57 7.60
N ASN A 40 -29.48 -8.48 8.57
CA ASN A 40 -29.27 -8.15 9.98
C ASN A 40 -27.89 -8.59 10.48
N SER A 41 -27.26 -9.53 9.80
CA SER A 41 -25.93 -10.05 10.16
C SER A 41 -25.21 -10.60 8.92
N ASN A 42 -23.90 -10.90 9.06
CA ASN A 42 -23.13 -11.55 8.01
C ASN A 42 -23.61 -12.98 7.73
N GLU A 43 -24.28 -13.64 8.71
CA GLU A 43 -24.88 -14.94 8.51
C GLU A 43 -26.03 -14.90 7.49
N ASP A 44 -26.71 -13.74 7.33
CA ASP A 44 -27.71 -13.58 6.29
C ASP A 44 -27.10 -13.62 4.88
N ILE A 45 -25.88 -13.11 4.71
CA ILE A 45 -25.11 -13.22 3.45
C ILE A 45 -24.81 -14.69 3.12
N ILE A 46 -24.34 -15.44 4.11
CA ILE A 46 -24.11 -16.89 3.97
C ILE A 46 -25.42 -17.64 3.69
N ARG A 47 -26.53 -17.23 4.33
CA ARG A 47 -27.87 -17.80 4.07
C ARG A 47 -28.31 -17.59 2.61
N LEU A 48 -28.07 -16.39 2.05
CA LEU A 48 -28.33 -16.11 0.63
C LEU A 48 -27.52 -17.08 -0.24
N GLN A 49 -26.23 -17.21 0.01
CA GLN A 49 -25.33 -18.09 -0.73
C GLN A 49 -25.75 -19.57 -0.63
N MET A 50 -26.17 -20.03 0.56
CA MET A 50 -26.67 -21.41 0.77
C MET A 50 -28.00 -21.68 0.04
N ASN A 51 -28.72 -20.66 -0.40
CA ASN A 51 -29.91 -20.74 -1.23
C ASN A 51 -29.62 -20.49 -2.72
N ASP A 52 -28.38 -20.66 -3.15
CA ASP A 52 -27.91 -20.40 -4.52
C ASP A 52 -28.28 -19.02 -5.03
N ILE A 53 -28.19 -18.00 -4.19
CA ILE A 53 -28.29 -16.59 -4.57
C ILE A 53 -26.90 -16.03 -4.64
N THR A 54 -26.57 -15.42 -5.77
CA THR A 54 -25.26 -14.83 -6.01
C THR A 54 -25.07 -13.57 -5.18
N VAL A 55 -24.22 -13.67 -4.16
CA VAL A 55 -23.89 -12.56 -3.24
C VAL A 55 -22.64 -11.79 -3.66
N GLU A 56 -22.07 -12.13 -4.81
CA GLU A 56 -20.85 -11.46 -5.30
C GLU A 56 -21.13 -10.04 -5.70
N HIS A 57 -20.16 -9.16 -5.43
CA HIS A 57 -20.20 -7.74 -5.78
C HIS A 57 -21.38 -6.98 -5.15
N TYR A 58 -21.89 -7.43 -4.00
CA TYR A 58 -22.96 -6.68 -3.34
C TYR A 58 -22.48 -5.28 -2.91
N ARG A 59 -23.42 -4.35 -2.87
CA ARG A 59 -23.22 -2.98 -2.39
C ARG A 59 -23.98 -2.79 -1.09
N GLY A 60 -23.50 -1.92 -0.23
CA GLY A 60 -24.14 -1.62 1.04
C GLY A 60 -23.59 -2.41 2.21
N ASN A 61 -24.28 -2.37 3.31
CA ASN A 61 -23.83 -2.94 4.59
C ASN A 61 -25.03 -3.36 5.45
N LEU A 62 -24.78 -3.87 6.65
CA LEU A 62 -25.83 -4.33 7.58
C LEU A 62 -26.86 -3.22 7.92
N LYS A 63 -26.44 -1.95 7.95
CA LYS A 63 -27.33 -0.84 8.32
C LYS A 63 -28.21 -0.41 7.15
N SER A 64 -27.67 -0.37 5.94
CA SER A 64 -28.37 0.09 4.73
C SER A 64 -29.10 -1.02 3.98
N GLY A 65 -28.82 -2.29 4.30
CA GLY A 65 -29.08 -3.46 3.46
C GLY A 65 -28.08 -3.58 2.32
N ILE A 66 -28.17 -4.67 1.58
CA ILE A 66 -27.30 -4.94 0.42
C ILE A 66 -28.10 -4.89 -0.88
N GLU A 67 -27.44 -4.46 -1.94
CA GLU A 67 -27.97 -4.49 -3.32
C GLU A 67 -27.21 -5.52 -4.13
N LEU A 68 -27.95 -6.36 -4.86
CA LEU A 68 -27.44 -7.46 -5.67
C LEU A 68 -28.02 -7.41 -7.09
N VAL A 69 -27.19 -7.78 -8.06
CA VAL A 69 -27.64 -8.08 -9.43
C VAL A 69 -27.92 -9.59 -9.51
N ILE A 70 -29.19 -9.94 -9.55
CA ILE A 70 -29.65 -11.34 -9.58
C ILE A 70 -30.66 -11.59 -10.69
N ASN A 71 -30.72 -12.83 -11.17
CA ASN A 71 -31.62 -13.23 -12.24
C ASN A 71 -33.01 -13.65 -11.69
N GLN A 72 -33.97 -13.90 -12.61
CA GLN A 72 -35.33 -14.24 -12.23
C GLN A 72 -35.44 -15.56 -11.42
N ALA A 73 -34.54 -16.51 -11.67
CA ALA A 73 -34.52 -17.77 -10.91
C ALA A 73 -34.05 -17.52 -9.45
N GLU A 74 -33.07 -16.65 -9.28
CA GLU A 74 -32.58 -16.26 -7.94
C GLU A 74 -33.62 -15.44 -7.17
N ILE A 75 -34.38 -14.55 -7.82
CA ILE A 75 -35.49 -13.83 -7.20
C ILE A 75 -36.53 -14.82 -6.65
N SER A 76 -36.81 -15.89 -7.41
CA SER A 76 -37.75 -16.92 -6.95
C SER A 76 -37.22 -17.68 -5.71
N ARG A 77 -35.90 -17.93 -5.63
CA ARG A 77 -35.27 -18.52 -4.45
C ARG A 77 -35.21 -17.57 -3.26
N LEU A 78 -35.01 -16.28 -3.53
CA LEU A 78 -34.93 -15.23 -2.51
C LEU A 78 -36.22 -15.15 -1.67
N ALA A 79 -37.40 -15.34 -2.29
CA ALA A 79 -38.66 -15.39 -1.60
C ALA A 79 -38.73 -16.50 -0.50
N ASN A 80 -37.94 -17.58 -0.64
CA ASN A 80 -37.92 -18.67 0.33
C ASN A 80 -36.94 -18.43 1.51
N THR A 81 -36.11 -17.40 1.44
CA THR A 81 -35.14 -17.10 2.52
C THR A 81 -35.76 -16.43 3.73
N GLY A 82 -36.95 -15.87 3.59
CA GLY A 82 -37.63 -15.07 4.61
C GLY A 82 -37.07 -13.67 4.81
N LEU A 83 -36.05 -13.26 4.02
CA LEU A 83 -35.48 -11.92 4.06
C LEU A 83 -36.37 -10.93 3.33
N SER A 84 -36.49 -9.74 3.85
CA SER A 84 -37.21 -8.64 3.19
C SER A 84 -36.41 -8.05 2.05
N TYR A 85 -37.02 -7.86 0.89
CA TYR A 85 -36.35 -7.29 -0.28
C TYR A 85 -37.24 -6.37 -1.10
N GLU A 86 -36.58 -5.52 -1.92
CA GLU A 86 -37.20 -4.57 -2.83
C GLU A 86 -36.49 -4.66 -4.19
N ILE A 87 -37.26 -4.81 -5.29
CA ILE A 87 -36.71 -4.76 -6.64
C ILE A 87 -36.53 -3.29 -7.03
N LYS A 88 -35.31 -2.81 -7.11
CA LYS A 88 -34.94 -1.43 -7.50
C LYS A 88 -35.05 -1.19 -8.99
N ILE A 89 -34.53 -2.13 -9.77
CA ILE A 89 -34.58 -2.13 -11.23
C ILE A 89 -35.00 -3.52 -11.67
N LYS A 90 -36.13 -3.61 -12.31
CA LYS A 90 -36.71 -4.90 -12.69
C LYS A 90 -36.03 -5.54 -13.89
N ASP A 91 -35.56 -4.72 -14.83
CA ASP A 91 -34.92 -5.14 -16.07
C ASP A 91 -33.69 -4.28 -16.31
N LEU A 92 -32.53 -4.84 -16.05
CA LEU A 92 -31.23 -4.15 -16.19
C LEU A 92 -30.88 -3.94 -17.68
N ASP A 93 -31.28 -4.83 -18.59
CA ASP A 93 -31.03 -4.64 -20.01
C ASP A 93 -31.73 -3.38 -20.51
N SER A 94 -33.04 -3.25 -20.20
CA SER A 94 -33.81 -2.05 -20.55
C SER A 94 -33.27 -0.79 -19.88
N TYR A 95 -32.75 -0.91 -18.64
CA TYR A 95 -32.12 0.20 -17.92
C TYR A 95 -30.88 0.70 -18.66
N TYR A 96 -29.93 -0.18 -19.02
CA TYR A 96 -28.70 0.21 -19.70
C TYR A 96 -28.94 0.75 -21.10
N GLN A 97 -29.91 0.19 -21.85
CA GLN A 97 -30.28 0.69 -23.18
C GLN A 97 -30.88 2.10 -23.15
N ASN A 98 -31.62 2.45 -22.09
CA ASN A 98 -32.33 3.71 -21.98
C ASN A 98 -31.62 4.75 -21.09
N ARG A 99 -30.52 4.43 -20.43
CA ARG A 99 -29.82 5.40 -19.59
C ARG A 99 -29.16 6.51 -20.42
N SER A 100 -29.04 7.69 -19.84
CA SER A 100 -28.37 8.83 -20.45
C SER A 100 -26.89 8.50 -20.78
N LYS A 101 -26.48 8.87 -22.00
CA LYS A 101 -25.07 8.76 -22.41
C LYS A 101 -24.25 9.85 -21.73
N ALA A 102 -22.94 9.61 -21.60
CA ALA A 102 -22.01 10.60 -21.09
C ALA A 102 -22.02 11.89 -21.90
N SER A 103 -21.91 13.03 -21.26
CA SER A 103 -21.81 14.32 -21.91
C SER A 103 -20.48 14.49 -22.67
N GLN A 104 -20.43 15.37 -23.66
CA GLN A 104 -19.19 15.69 -24.37
C GLN A 104 -18.07 16.20 -23.42
N THR A 105 -18.44 16.95 -22.38
CA THR A 105 -17.48 17.45 -21.39
C THR A 105 -16.86 16.33 -20.56
N GLU A 106 -17.66 15.35 -20.15
CA GLU A 106 -17.17 14.16 -19.42
C GLU A 106 -16.28 13.31 -20.32
N MET A 107 -16.68 13.10 -21.57
CA MET A 107 -15.87 12.38 -22.56
C MET A 107 -14.52 13.07 -22.81
N GLN A 108 -14.50 14.40 -22.92
CA GLN A 108 -13.25 15.15 -23.12
C GLN A 108 -12.32 15.06 -21.90
N LYS A 109 -12.85 15.08 -20.68
CA LYS A 109 -12.04 14.86 -19.47
C LYS A 109 -11.39 13.48 -19.49
N SER A 110 -12.16 12.46 -19.85
CA SER A 110 -11.67 11.10 -19.96
C SER A 110 -10.55 10.98 -21.02
N ILE A 111 -10.71 11.57 -22.21
CA ILE A 111 -9.68 11.59 -23.25
C ILE A 111 -8.41 12.35 -22.80
N ASN A 112 -8.53 13.39 -22.02
CA ASN A 112 -7.38 14.14 -21.52
C ASN A 112 -6.46 13.29 -20.65
N ILE A 113 -6.96 12.26 -19.96
CA ILE A 113 -6.18 11.31 -19.18
C ILE A 113 -5.24 10.51 -20.10
N LEU A 114 -5.71 10.05 -21.28
CA LEU A 114 -4.86 9.39 -22.28
C LEU A 114 -3.67 10.25 -22.69
N ASN A 115 -3.92 11.55 -22.90
CA ASN A 115 -2.86 12.49 -23.25
C ASN A 115 -1.84 12.71 -22.11
N GLN A 116 -2.29 12.69 -20.86
CA GLN A 116 -1.42 12.81 -19.68
C GLN A 116 -0.51 11.59 -19.52
N ASP A 117 -1.04 10.40 -19.82
CA ASP A 117 -0.30 9.14 -19.75
C ASP A 117 0.45 8.79 -21.05
N ASN A 118 0.46 9.70 -22.04
CA ASN A 118 1.02 9.50 -23.38
C ASN A 118 0.51 8.22 -24.07
N ILE A 119 -0.77 7.91 -23.92
CA ILE A 119 -1.40 6.75 -24.53
C ILE A 119 -2.13 7.21 -25.80
N SER A 120 -1.66 6.77 -26.96
CA SER A 120 -2.22 7.13 -28.26
C SER A 120 -3.02 6.00 -28.92
N GLY A 121 -2.69 4.76 -28.60
CA GLY A 121 -3.30 3.58 -29.25
C GLY A 121 -4.64 3.16 -28.65
N PHE A 122 -4.92 3.51 -27.40
CA PHE A 122 -6.19 3.18 -26.74
C PHE A 122 -7.34 4.04 -27.28
N SER A 123 -8.49 3.41 -27.49
CA SER A 123 -9.73 4.08 -27.93
C SER A 123 -10.92 3.39 -27.30
N TYR A 124 -12.08 4.01 -27.38
CA TYR A 124 -13.32 3.32 -27.05
C TYR A 124 -13.70 2.29 -28.12
N GLY A 125 -14.27 1.16 -27.68
CA GLY A 125 -14.87 0.15 -28.54
C GLY A 125 -16.36 0.41 -28.79
N SER A 126 -16.98 -0.47 -29.57
CA SER A 126 -18.38 -0.33 -30.00
C SER A 126 -19.40 -0.79 -28.96
N MET A 127 -19.03 -1.68 -28.03
CA MET A 127 -19.93 -2.27 -27.05
C MET A 127 -20.04 -1.37 -25.79
N GLY A 128 -20.80 -0.29 -25.87
CA GLY A 128 -20.96 0.67 -24.78
C GLY A 128 -19.66 1.39 -24.39
N GLY A 129 -18.68 1.43 -25.27
CA GLY A 129 -17.33 1.97 -25.07
C GLY A 129 -16.27 0.91 -24.81
N TYR A 130 -16.63 -0.33 -24.56
CA TYR A 130 -15.72 -1.47 -24.44
C TYR A 130 -15.48 -2.14 -25.80
N PHE A 131 -14.31 -2.76 -25.96
CA PHE A 131 -14.02 -3.55 -27.16
C PHE A 131 -14.88 -4.81 -27.16
N THR A 132 -15.46 -5.15 -28.32
CA THR A 132 -15.98 -6.50 -28.57
C THR A 132 -14.81 -7.50 -28.63
N TYR A 133 -15.14 -8.80 -28.68
CA TYR A 133 -14.10 -9.84 -28.84
C TYR A 133 -13.29 -9.64 -30.13
N ASP A 134 -13.96 -9.34 -31.23
CA ASP A 134 -13.30 -9.09 -32.54
C ASP A 134 -12.47 -7.80 -32.52
N GLU A 135 -12.97 -6.73 -31.92
CA GLU A 135 -12.21 -5.47 -31.75
C GLU A 135 -10.96 -5.68 -30.91
N MET A 136 -11.04 -6.45 -29.81
CA MET A 136 -9.89 -6.77 -28.99
C MET A 136 -8.82 -7.53 -29.81
N ILE A 137 -9.21 -8.52 -30.62
CA ILE A 137 -8.30 -9.23 -31.52
C ILE A 137 -7.63 -8.26 -32.50
N GLN A 138 -8.42 -7.37 -33.14
CA GLN A 138 -7.89 -6.36 -34.06
C GLN A 138 -6.91 -5.41 -33.37
N LYS A 139 -7.17 -5.05 -32.09
CA LYS A 139 -6.25 -4.24 -31.29
C LYS A 139 -4.93 -4.95 -31.03
N LEU A 140 -4.95 -6.25 -30.68
CA LEU A 140 -3.74 -7.05 -30.51
C LEU A 140 -2.94 -7.15 -31.82
N ASP A 141 -3.60 -7.34 -32.94
CA ASP A 141 -2.95 -7.34 -34.27
C ASP A 141 -2.33 -5.98 -34.60
N SER A 142 -3.05 -4.89 -34.32
CA SER A 142 -2.55 -3.53 -34.49
C SER A 142 -1.33 -3.25 -33.62
N MET A 143 -1.35 -3.65 -32.34
CA MET A 143 -0.17 -3.56 -31.46
C MET A 143 1.02 -4.31 -32.04
N ARG A 144 0.81 -5.54 -32.54
CA ARG A 144 1.89 -6.33 -33.16
C ARG A 144 2.47 -5.67 -34.41
N ILE A 145 1.65 -5.02 -35.22
CA ILE A 145 2.11 -4.28 -36.42
C ILE A 145 2.90 -3.04 -36.01
N MET A 146 2.42 -2.29 -35.03
CA MET A 146 3.05 -1.04 -34.57
C MET A 146 4.33 -1.29 -33.76
N TYR A 147 4.35 -2.33 -32.95
CA TYR A 147 5.44 -2.65 -32.00
C TYR A 147 5.98 -4.07 -32.18
N PRO A 148 6.47 -4.44 -33.39
CA PRO A 148 6.82 -5.82 -33.72
C PRO A 148 7.95 -6.43 -32.86
N ASN A 149 8.77 -5.59 -32.24
CA ASN A 149 9.88 -6.02 -31.37
C ASN A 149 9.53 -6.04 -29.88
N LEU A 150 8.35 -5.58 -29.49
CA LEU A 150 7.96 -5.43 -28.08
C LEU A 150 6.79 -6.31 -27.67
N ILE A 151 5.95 -6.76 -28.62
CA ILE A 151 4.83 -7.65 -28.34
C ILE A 151 4.92 -8.91 -29.22
N SER A 152 4.61 -10.06 -28.65
CA SER A 152 4.63 -11.33 -29.37
C SER A 152 3.50 -11.42 -30.42
N VAL A 153 3.63 -12.37 -31.34
CA VAL A 153 2.46 -12.87 -32.09
C VAL A 153 1.44 -13.43 -31.09
N LYS A 154 0.16 -13.26 -31.38
CA LYS A 154 -0.92 -13.88 -30.58
C LYS A 154 -0.72 -15.39 -30.50
N GLN A 155 -0.83 -15.95 -29.32
CA GLN A 155 -0.81 -17.38 -29.07
C GLN A 155 -2.24 -17.84 -28.78
N ASN A 156 -2.75 -18.80 -29.55
CA ASN A 156 -3.98 -19.49 -29.24
C ASN A 156 -3.70 -20.51 -28.14
N LEU A 157 -4.32 -20.35 -26.96
CA LEU A 157 -4.19 -21.23 -25.79
C LEU A 157 -5.10 -22.44 -25.88
N GLY A 158 -6.15 -22.38 -26.73
CA GLY A 158 -7.20 -23.38 -26.88
C GLY A 158 -8.51 -22.75 -27.34
N PHE A 159 -9.54 -23.54 -27.35
CA PHE A 159 -10.85 -23.14 -27.81
C PHE A 159 -11.86 -23.20 -26.66
N SER A 160 -12.79 -22.28 -26.65
CA SER A 160 -13.95 -22.26 -25.76
C SER A 160 -14.98 -23.36 -26.13
N ASN A 161 -16.03 -23.48 -25.33
CA ASN A 161 -17.13 -24.42 -25.60
C ASN A 161 -17.82 -24.22 -26.96
N GLU A 162 -17.95 -22.99 -27.47
CA GLU A 162 -18.52 -22.68 -28.76
C GLU A 162 -17.46 -22.54 -29.88
N GLY A 163 -16.20 -22.86 -29.58
CA GLY A 163 -15.11 -22.92 -30.56
C GLY A 163 -14.38 -21.61 -30.82
N ARG A 164 -14.52 -20.61 -29.95
CA ARG A 164 -13.73 -19.35 -30.05
C ARG A 164 -12.35 -19.53 -29.44
N GLU A 165 -11.37 -18.92 -30.06
CA GLU A 165 -9.98 -18.96 -29.61
C GLU A 165 -9.75 -18.14 -28.34
N ILE A 166 -8.90 -18.63 -27.45
CA ILE A 166 -8.45 -17.90 -26.24
C ILE A 166 -7.05 -17.39 -26.52
N TRP A 167 -6.91 -16.07 -26.60
CA TRP A 167 -5.70 -15.42 -27.03
C TRP A 167 -4.81 -14.95 -25.89
N ALA A 168 -3.51 -15.22 -25.98
CA ALA A 168 -2.49 -14.64 -25.13
C ALA A 168 -1.46 -13.87 -25.96
N VAL A 169 -0.86 -12.84 -25.36
CA VAL A 169 0.30 -12.14 -25.88
C VAL A 169 1.31 -11.90 -24.76
N ARG A 170 2.58 -11.70 -25.14
CA ARG A 170 3.65 -11.29 -24.24
C ARG A 170 4.23 -9.95 -24.67
N ILE A 171 4.45 -9.04 -23.70
CA ILE A 171 5.21 -7.80 -23.89
C ILE A 171 6.56 -7.95 -23.18
N SER A 172 7.64 -7.73 -23.92
CA SER A 172 9.04 -7.81 -23.50
C SER A 172 9.88 -7.22 -24.63
N ASP A 173 11.14 -6.86 -24.41
CA ASP A 173 12.06 -6.41 -25.45
C ASP A 173 12.48 -7.54 -26.42
N ASN A 174 12.32 -8.80 -26.00
CA ASN A 174 12.53 -10.00 -26.81
C ASN A 174 11.29 -10.92 -26.82
N PRO A 175 10.14 -10.45 -27.36
CA PRO A 175 8.85 -11.12 -27.15
C PRO A 175 8.74 -12.51 -27.79
N GLY A 176 9.72 -12.92 -28.63
CA GLY A 176 9.82 -14.25 -29.22
C GLY A 176 10.68 -15.24 -28.42
N ILE A 177 11.44 -14.78 -27.43
CA ILE A 177 12.42 -15.58 -26.69
C ILE A 177 11.97 -15.74 -25.24
N ASN A 178 12.11 -16.94 -24.68
CA ASN A 178 11.87 -17.15 -23.24
C ASN A 178 13.13 -16.78 -22.44
N GLU A 179 13.02 -15.76 -21.60
CA GLU A 179 14.09 -15.23 -20.74
C GLU A 179 13.74 -15.34 -19.25
N SER A 180 12.91 -16.30 -18.87
CA SER A 180 12.39 -16.47 -17.50
C SER A 180 13.47 -16.68 -16.42
N GLU A 181 14.69 -17.03 -16.80
CA GLU A 181 15.85 -17.13 -15.90
C GLU A 181 16.42 -15.75 -15.51
N THR A 182 16.26 -14.76 -16.36
CA THR A 182 16.79 -13.39 -16.17
C THR A 182 15.72 -12.33 -16.04
N GLU A 183 14.51 -12.62 -16.49
CA GLU A 183 13.33 -11.74 -16.45
C GLU A 183 12.16 -12.42 -15.77
N ALA A 184 11.59 -11.77 -14.76
CA ALA A 184 10.46 -12.35 -14.03
C ALA A 184 9.21 -12.45 -14.92
N PRO A 185 8.59 -13.65 -15.05
CA PRO A 185 7.29 -13.78 -15.69
C PRO A 185 6.17 -13.19 -14.81
N ILE A 186 5.39 -12.28 -15.40
CA ILE A 186 4.24 -11.60 -14.80
C ILE A 186 3.00 -12.00 -15.57
N TYR A 187 1.89 -12.28 -14.90
CA TYR A 187 0.68 -12.75 -15.56
C TYR A 187 -0.55 -11.93 -15.23
N PHE A 188 -1.29 -11.56 -16.27
CA PHE A 188 -2.55 -10.85 -16.20
C PHE A 188 -3.61 -11.54 -17.02
N ASP A 189 -4.78 -11.79 -16.44
CA ASP A 189 -5.96 -12.20 -17.19
C ASP A 189 -7.20 -11.38 -16.77
N ALA A 190 -8.23 -11.43 -17.64
CA ALA A 190 -9.49 -10.74 -17.40
C ALA A 190 -10.66 -11.50 -18.00
N LEU A 191 -11.86 -11.05 -17.66
CA LEU A 191 -13.11 -11.56 -18.23
C LEU A 191 -13.33 -13.09 -18.04
N HIS A 192 -13.04 -13.60 -16.84
CA HIS A 192 -13.61 -14.88 -16.42
C HIS A 192 -15.13 -14.76 -16.34
N HIS A 193 -15.63 -13.62 -15.88
CA HIS A 193 -17.04 -13.28 -15.89
C HIS A 193 -17.33 -12.30 -17.02
N ALA A 194 -18.20 -12.71 -17.90
CA ALA A 194 -18.45 -12.01 -19.17
C ALA A 194 -19.11 -10.62 -19.02
N ARG A 195 -19.69 -10.33 -17.87
CA ARG A 195 -20.32 -9.02 -17.56
C ARG A 195 -19.35 -7.98 -16.96
N GLU A 196 -18.04 -8.27 -16.91
CA GLU A 196 -17.01 -7.46 -16.24
C GLU A 196 -15.99 -6.84 -17.23
N PRO A 197 -16.43 -6.11 -18.28
CA PRO A 197 -15.52 -5.63 -19.33
C PRO A 197 -14.50 -4.59 -18.88
N GLN A 198 -14.73 -3.93 -17.74
CA GLN A 198 -13.79 -2.96 -17.18
C GLN A 198 -12.44 -3.61 -16.83
N ALA A 199 -12.45 -4.88 -16.41
CA ALA A 199 -11.25 -5.66 -16.16
C ALA A 199 -10.36 -5.76 -17.44
N MET A 200 -10.94 -6.09 -18.58
CA MET A 200 -10.25 -6.10 -19.88
C MET A 200 -9.76 -4.71 -20.27
N ALA A 201 -10.58 -3.67 -20.06
CA ALA A 201 -10.20 -2.29 -20.41
C ALA A 201 -8.95 -1.84 -19.63
N CYS A 202 -8.82 -2.20 -18.35
CA CYS A 202 -7.62 -1.94 -17.55
C CYS A 202 -6.37 -2.61 -18.13
N LEU A 203 -6.48 -3.88 -18.55
CA LEU A 203 -5.37 -4.59 -19.18
C LEU A 203 -4.97 -3.98 -20.52
N MET A 204 -5.93 -3.68 -21.38
CA MET A 204 -5.66 -3.06 -22.68
C MET A 204 -5.03 -1.67 -22.52
N TYR A 205 -5.47 -0.90 -21.53
CA TYR A 205 -4.89 0.40 -21.17
C TYR A 205 -3.42 0.26 -20.75
N TYR A 206 -3.12 -0.71 -19.89
CA TYR A 206 -1.76 -0.97 -19.43
C TYR A 206 -0.85 -1.46 -20.56
N MET A 207 -1.35 -2.33 -21.44
CA MET A 207 -0.60 -2.79 -22.62
C MET A 207 -0.22 -1.62 -23.51
N TYR A 208 -1.15 -0.70 -23.81
CA TYR A 208 -0.85 0.51 -24.55
C TYR A 208 0.13 1.42 -23.82
N TRP A 209 -0.02 1.59 -22.50
CA TRP A 209 0.92 2.38 -21.70
C TRP A 209 2.35 1.84 -21.83
N LEU A 210 2.55 0.53 -21.73
CA LEU A 210 3.87 -0.10 -21.91
C LEU A 210 4.45 0.16 -23.30
N LEU A 211 3.65 -0.01 -24.35
CA LEU A 211 4.09 0.04 -25.75
C LEU A 211 4.30 1.49 -26.23
N ASP A 212 3.36 2.39 -25.96
CA ASP A 212 3.42 3.78 -26.41
C ASP A 212 4.51 4.58 -25.70
N ASN A 213 4.83 4.21 -24.44
CA ASN A 213 5.86 4.90 -23.63
C ASN A 213 7.25 4.25 -23.68
N TYR A 214 7.43 3.10 -24.35
CA TYR A 214 8.74 2.48 -24.47
C TYR A 214 9.74 3.39 -25.17
N GLY A 215 10.94 3.54 -24.59
CA GLY A 215 12.00 4.40 -25.10
C GLY A 215 11.85 5.89 -24.75
N THR A 216 10.69 6.32 -24.22
CA THR A 216 10.42 7.70 -23.80
C THR A 216 10.23 7.84 -22.30
N ASP A 217 9.49 6.92 -21.68
CA ASP A 217 9.32 6.84 -20.24
C ASP A 217 10.31 5.81 -19.67
N PRO A 218 11.15 6.18 -18.67
CA PRO A 218 12.12 5.27 -18.09
C PRO A 218 11.50 4.06 -17.39
N GLU A 219 10.31 4.19 -16.76
CA GLU A 219 9.63 3.11 -16.08
C GLU A 219 9.07 2.07 -17.06
N ALA A 220 8.36 2.53 -18.11
CA ALA A 220 7.86 1.65 -19.18
C ALA A 220 9.00 0.91 -19.86
N THR A 221 10.09 1.61 -20.18
CA THR A 221 11.28 1.04 -20.81
C THR A 221 11.93 -0.02 -19.92
N TYR A 222 12.07 0.26 -18.62
CA TYR A 222 12.62 -0.69 -17.67
C TYR A 222 11.76 -1.96 -17.56
N LEU A 223 10.45 -1.80 -17.41
CA LEU A 223 9.53 -2.94 -17.25
C LEU A 223 9.56 -3.84 -18.48
N VAL A 224 9.54 -3.26 -19.68
CA VAL A 224 9.60 -4.03 -20.94
C VAL A 224 10.95 -4.74 -21.11
N ASN A 225 12.06 -4.11 -20.70
CA ASN A 225 13.40 -4.68 -20.83
C ASN A 225 13.79 -5.69 -19.73
N ASN A 226 12.99 -5.83 -18.68
CA ASN A 226 13.37 -6.64 -17.51
C ASN A 226 12.25 -7.56 -17.04
N ARG A 227 11.14 -7.69 -17.79
CA ARG A 227 10.01 -8.53 -17.45
C ARG A 227 9.44 -9.22 -18.68
N GLN A 228 8.94 -10.43 -18.50
CA GLN A 228 8.08 -11.09 -19.46
C GLN A 228 6.63 -10.92 -18.99
N ILE A 229 5.90 -9.97 -19.58
CA ILE A 229 4.57 -9.62 -19.14
C ILE A 229 3.55 -10.29 -20.06
N TYR A 230 2.82 -11.28 -19.53
CA TYR A 230 1.84 -12.08 -20.25
C TYR A 230 0.43 -11.57 -19.99
N PHE A 231 -0.37 -11.46 -21.05
CA PHE A 231 -1.76 -11.00 -21.00
C PHE A 231 -2.71 -11.98 -21.68
N VAL A 232 -3.83 -12.28 -21.00
CA VAL A 232 -5.01 -12.96 -21.55
C VAL A 232 -6.21 -12.04 -21.34
N PRO A 233 -6.52 -11.13 -22.29
CA PRO A 233 -7.56 -10.12 -22.08
C PRO A 233 -8.97 -10.67 -21.93
N ILE A 234 -9.29 -11.81 -22.55
CA ILE A 234 -10.61 -12.44 -22.51
C ILE A 234 -10.45 -13.94 -22.24
N ALA A 235 -10.72 -14.36 -21.00
CA ALA A 235 -10.69 -15.76 -20.61
C ALA A 235 -12.00 -16.51 -20.97
N ASN A 236 -13.12 -15.79 -21.11
CA ASN A 236 -14.46 -16.30 -21.42
C ASN A 236 -15.04 -15.67 -22.69
N PRO A 237 -14.53 -16.03 -23.87
CA PRO A 237 -14.99 -15.41 -25.13
C PRO A 237 -16.45 -15.72 -25.46
N ASP A 238 -16.96 -16.92 -25.12
CA ASP A 238 -18.36 -17.29 -25.45
C ASP A 238 -19.35 -16.46 -24.63
N GLY A 239 -19.15 -16.35 -23.33
CA GLY A 239 -20.00 -15.53 -22.49
C GLY A 239 -19.96 -14.06 -22.87
N TYR A 240 -18.78 -13.56 -23.27
CA TYR A 240 -18.61 -12.18 -23.68
C TYR A 240 -19.31 -11.87 -25.01
N GLU A 241 -19.18 -12.75 -26.01
CA GLU A 241 -19.91 -12.64 -27.27
C GLU A 241 -21.41 -12.80 -27.10
N TYR A 242 -21.87 -13.62 -26.15
CA TYR A 242 -23.29 -13.68 -25.83
C TYR A 242 -23.82 -12.33 -25.32
N ASN A 243 -23.07 -11.64 -24.46
CA ASN A 243 -23.41 -10.29 -24.04
C ASN A 243 -23.39 -9.30 -25.21
N ASN A 244 -22.41 -9.37 -26.10
CA ASN A 244 -22.37 -8.56 -27.31
C ASN A 244 -23.58 -8.80 -28.22
N PHE A 245 -23.96 -10.04 -28.44
CA PHE A 245 -25.12 -10.40 -29.24
C PHE A 245 -26.46 -9.89 -28.66
N THR A 246 -26.65 -10.07 -27.34
CA THR A 246 -27.89 -9.68 -26.66
C THR A 246 -27.97 -8.17 -26.36
N ASN A 247 -26.86 -7.54 -26.15
CA ASN A 247 -26.71 -6.15 -25.72
C ASN A 247 -25.55 -5.47 -26.46
N PRO A 248 -25.65 -5.23 -27.80
CA PRO A 248 -24.51 -4.72 -28.57
C PRO A 248 -24.06 -3.31 -28.18
N GLU A 249 -24.93 -2.53 -27.54
CA GLU A 249 -24.61 -1.21 -26.99
C GLU A 249 -24.05 -1.30 -25.55
N GLY A 250 -23.72 -2.50 -25.05
CA GLY A 250 -23.31 -2.77 -23.68
C GLY A 250 -24.49 -3.01 -22.71
N GLY A 251 -24.18 -3.36 -21.46
CA GLY A 251 -25.19 -3.63 -20.43
C GLY A 251 -25.59 -5.11 -20.30
N GLY A 252 -24.95 -6.02 -21.03
CA GLY A 252 -25.19 -7.46 -20.91
C GLY A 252 -24.79 -8.02 -19.56
N MET A 253 -25.69 -8.74 -18.88
CA MET A 253 -25.47 -9.23 -17.51
C MET A 253 -25.09 -10.72 -17.42
N TRP A 254 -24.91 -11.39 -18.56
CA TRP A 254 -24.46 -12.79 -18.56
C TRP A 254 -23.05 -12.92 -17.97
N ARG A 255 -22.88 -13.86 -17.02
CA ARG A 255 -21.64 -14.06 -16.25
C ARG A 255 -20.80 -15.25 -16.74
N LYS A 256 -21.46 -16.41 -16.88
CA LYS A 256 -20.84 -17.74 -17.08
C LYS A 256 -20.29 -17.92 -18.50
N ASN A 257 -19.60 -19.05 -18.77
CA ASN A 257 -19.36 -19.49 -20.15
C ASN A 257 -20.67 -19.96 -20.84
N ARG A 258 -20.58 -20.57 -22.02
CA ARG A 258 -21.78 -21.00 -22.75
C ARG A 258 -21.93 -22.54 -22.86
N LYS A 259 -21.37 -23.27 -21.92
CA LYS A 259 -21.55 -24.72 -21.82
C LYS A 259 -23.02 -25.09 -21.76
N ASN A 260 -23.48 -25.97 -22.68
CA ASN A 260 -24.83 -26.51 -22.61
C ASN A 260 -24.90 -27.62 -21.55
N ASN A 261 -25.67 -27.41 -20.49
CA ASN A 261 -25.89 -28.34 -19.40
C ASN A 261 -27.30 -29.00 -19.47
N GLY A 262 -27.97 -28.91 -20.61
CA GLY A 262 -29.31 -29.43 -20.83
C GLY A 262 -30.40 -28.41 -20.53
N THR A 263 -30.74 -28.20 -19.27
CA THR A 263 -31.80 -27.26 -18.84
C THR A 263 -31.32 -25.81 -18.74
N CYS A 264 -30.04 -25.60 -18.42
CA CYS A 264 -29.42 -24.31 -18.26
C CYS A 264 -28.08 -24.26 -18.98
N PHE A 265 -27.59 -23.03 -19.24
CA PHE A 265 -26.29 -22.79 -19.85
C PHE A 265 -25.29 -22.30 -18.82
N GLY A 266 -24.03 -22.60 -19.10
CA GLY A 266 -22.85 -21.99 -18.51
C GLY A 266 -22.35 -22.65 -17.22
N VAL A 267 -21.04 -22.55 -17.09
CA VAL A 267 -20.26 -22.83 -15.89
C VAL A 267 -19.57 -21.53 -15.48
N ASP A 268 -19.53 -21.24 -14.19
CA ASP A 268 -18.71 -20.17 -13.65
C ASP A 268 -17.23 -20.57 -13.71
N LEU A 269 -16.48 -19.98 -14.64
CA LEU A 269 -15.07 -20.33 -14.84
C LEU A 269 -14.23 -20.05 -13.59
N ASN A 270 -14.59 -18.99 -12.80
CA ASN A 270 -13.93 -18.66 -11.55
C ASN A 270 -14.47 -19.50 -10.35
N ARG A 271 -15.09 -20.63 -10.62
CA ARG A 271 -15.46 -21.72 -9.67
C ARG A 271 -15.00 -23.09 -10.17
N ASN A 272 -14.35 -23.16 -11.33
CA ASN A 272 -14.01 -24.40 -12.01
C ASN A 272 -12.56 -24.86 -11.81
N TYR A 273 -11.70 -24.04 -11.16
CA TYR A 273 -10.30 -24.41 -10.90
C TYR A 273 -10.17 -25.48 -9.82
N ASN A 274 -9.08 -26.26 -9.87
CA ASN A 274 -8.92 -27.46 -9.06
C ASN A 274 -8.76 -27.19 -7.55
N TYR A 275 -8.07 -26.11 -7.18
CA TYR A 275 -7.75 -25.87 -5.78
C TYR A 275 -8.96 -25.34 -5.02
N GLY A 276 -9.33 -26.00 -3.93
CA GLY A 276 -10.54 -25.68 -3.16
C GLY A 276 -11.86 -25.93 -3.86
N TRP A 277 -11.88 -26.65 -4.99
CA TRP A 277 -13.10 -26.90 -5.77
C TRP A 277 -14.18 -27.62 -4.97
N GLY A 278 -15.36 -27.01 -4.88
CA GLY A 278 -16.54 -27.61 -4.26
C GLY A 278 -16.46 -27.86 -2.75
N VAL A 279 -15.51 -27.19 -2.05
CA VAL A 279 -15.26 -27.45 -0.62
C VAL A 279 -16.42 -26.97 0.27
N ASN A 280 -17.12 -25.88 -0.13
CA ASN A 280 -18.19 -25.28 0.68
C ASN A 280 -19.23 -24.58 -0.21
N SER A 281 -20.09 -23.75 0.41
CA SER A 281 -21.12 -22.94 -0.28
C SER A 281 -20.55 -21.88 -1.23
N GLY A 282 -19.21 -21.71 -1.34
CA GLY A 282 -18.56 -20.80 -2.25
C GLY A 282 -18.68 -21.14 -3.73
N SER A 283 -19.34 -22.25 -4.08
CA SER A 283 -19.74 -22.64 -5.43
C SER A 283 -20.92 -23.60 -5.40
N SER A 284 -21.78 -23.54 -6.40
CA SER A 284 -22.97 -24.38 -6.55
C SER A 284 -22.71 -25.64 -7.38
N ASN A 285 -23.48 -26.70 -7.14
CA ASN A 285 -23.59 -27.86 -8.01
C ASN A 285 -24.84 -27.87 -8.88
N ASP A 286 -25.70 -26.83 -8.76
CA ASP A 286 -26.85 -26.63 -9.63
C ASP A 286 -26.44 -25.97 -10.94
N PRO A 287 -26.64 -26.62 -12.13
CA PRO A 287 -26.31 -25.99 -13.42
C PRO A 287 -27.03 -24.68 -13.72
N CYS A 288 -28.13 -24.40 -13.02
CA CYS A 288 -28.90 -23.18 -13.16
C CYS A 288 -28.43 -22.04 -12.23
N SER A 289 -27.49 -22.32 -11.33
CA SER A 289 -26.87 -21.31 -10.47
C SER A 289 -25.86 -20.45 -11.25
N GLU A 290 -25.75 -19.16 -10.89
CA GLU A 290 -24.71 -18.26 -11.44
C GLU A 290 -23.31 -18.68 -11.01
N THR A 291 -23.16 -19.39 -9.88
CA THR A 291 -21.89 -19.90 -9.33
C THR A 291 -21.68 -21.40 -9.59
N TYR A 292 -22.33 -21.94 -10.61
CA TYR A 292 -22.19 -23.37 -10.96
C TYR A 292 -20.75 -23.70 -11.32
N ARG A 293 -20.17 -24.67 -10.59
CA ARG A 293 -18.75 -25.04 -10.66
C ARG A 293 -18.38 -26.05 -11.75
N GLY A 294 -19.36 -26.51 -12.55
CA GLY A 294 -19.16 -27.60 -13.54
C GLY A 294 -19.25 -29.01 -12.95
N LEU A 295 -19.12 -29.98 -13.81
CA LEU A 295 -19.24 -31.42 -13.43
C LEU A 295 -18.05 -31.92 -12.62
N SER A 296 -16.87 -31.36 -12.87
CA SER A 296 -15.64 -31.71 -12.15
C SER A 296 -14.68 -30.51 -12.16
N ALA A 297 -13.68 -30.56 -11.30
CA ALA A 297 -12.62 -29.56 -11.28
C ALA A 297 -11.91 -29.47 -12.64
N GLY A 298 -11.86 -28.27 -13.23
CA GLY A 298 -11.29 -28.01 -14.53
C GLY A 298 -12.03 -28.72 -15.67
N SER A 299 -13.35 -28.90 -15.57
CA SER A 299 -14.15 -29.49 -16.65
C SER A 299 -14.20 -28.64 -17.92
N GLU A 300 -14.02 -27.33 -17.79
CA GLU A 300 -14.22 -26.40 -18.89
C GLU A 300 -12.93 -26.20 -19.71
N PRO A 301 -13.04 -26.19 -21.05
CA PRO A 301 -11.88 -26.03 -21.93
C PRO A 301 -11.16 -24.68 -21.70
N GLU A 302 -11.90 -23.62 -21.40
CA GLU A 302 -11.36 -22.30 -21.07
C GLU A 302 -10.49 -22.37 -19.80
N THR A 303 -10.96 -23.05 -18.76
CA THR A 303 -10.19 -23.28 -17.52
C THR A 303 -8.93 -24.08 -17.80
N GLN A 304 -9.02 -25.14 -18.64
CA GLN A 304 -7.86 -25.97 -19.00
C GLN A 304 -6.82 -25.18 -19.79
N ALA A 305 -7.26 -24.31 -20.73
CA ALA A 305 -6.37 -23.43 -21.49
C ALA A 305 -5.53 -22.54 -20.58
N ILE A 306 -6.16 -21.83 -19.64
CA ILE A 306 -5.48 -20.97 -18.67
C ILE A 306 -4.54 -21.77 -17.79
N LYS A 307 -4.98 -22.92 -17.22
CA LYS A 307 -4.16 -23.77 -16.37
C LYS A 307 -2.90 -24.27 -17.08
N THR A 308 -3.03 -24.75 -18.32
CA THR A 308 -1.90 -25.24 -19.12
C THR A 308 -0.93 -24.11 -19.42
N PHE A 309 -1.43 -22.93 -19.77
CA PHE A 309 -0.62 -21.77 -20.03
C PHE A 309 0.18 -21.34 -18.79
N VAL A 310 -0.47 -21.17 -17.66
CA VAL A 310 0.16 -20.81 -16.38
C VAL A 310 1.23 -21.84 -15.96
N GLN A 311 0.95 -23.14 -16.13
CA GLN A 311 1.91 -24.20 -15.88
C GLN A 311 3.12 -24.16 -16.84
N THR A 312 3.00 -23.52 -18.01
CA THR A 312 4.09 -23.35 -18.97
C THR A 312 4.95 -22.15 -18.63
N ILE A 313 4.35 -21.02 -18.25
CA ILE A 313 5.07 -19.76 -18.04
C ILE A 313 5.59 -19.59 -16.60
N HIS A 314 5.07 -20.34 -15.61
CA HIS A 314 5.45 -20.27 -14.19
C HIS A 314 5.55 -18.83 -13.65
N PRO A 315 4.46 -18.04 -13.67
CA PRO A 315 4.52 -16.64 -13.29
C PRO A 315 4.89 -16.50 -11.80
N LYS A 316 5.64 -15.46 -11.46
CA LYS A 316 5.98 -15.15 -10.06
C LYS A 316 4.82 -14.47 -9.34
N ILE A 317 4.04 -13.69 -10.09
CA ILE A 317 2.97 -12.86 -9.56
C ILE A 317 1.89 -12.67 -10.63
N SER A 318 0.65 -12.46 -10.19
CA SER A 318 -0.47 -12.29 -11.13
C SER A 318 -1.61 -11.45 -10.57
N PHE A 319 -2.32 -10.76 -11.47
CA PHE A 319 -3.67 -10.28 -11.27
C PHE A 319 -4.64 -11.03 -12.20
N SER A 320 -5.65 -11.69 -11.61
CA SER A 320 -6.84 -12.16 -12.32
C SER A 320 -7.92 -11.08 -12.14
N MET A 321 -8.03 -10.21 -13.17
CA MET A 321 -8.81 -8.97 -13.10
C MET A 321 -10.30 -9.22 -13.21
N HIS A 322 -11.04 -8.64 -12.30
CA HIS A 322 -12.50 -8.63 -12.21
C HIS A 322 -13.03 -7.20 -12.05
N SER A 323 -14.31 -7.04 -12.04
CA SER A 323 -15.02 -5.84 -11.62
C SER A 323 -16.38 -6.28 -11.03
N VAL A 324 -16.92 -5.64 -10.03
CA VAL A 324 -16.73 -4.30 -9.50
C VAL A 324 -16.38 -4.35 -7.99
N ALA A 325 -16.24 -3.18 -7.37
CA ALA A 325 -16.32 -2.92 -5.92
C ALA A 325 -15.06 -2.37 -5.24
N GLY A 326 -13.99 -2.04 -6.02
CA GLY A 326 -12.79 -1.36 -5.49
C GLY A 326 -12.06 -2.18 -4.42
N ARG A 327 -11.65 -3.42 -4.76
CA ARG A 327 -10.97 -4.31 -3.80
C ARG A 327 -9.82 -5.08 -4.43
N TYR A 328 -8.84 -5.44 -3.58
CA TYR A 328 -7.79 -6.40 -3.92
C TYR A 328 -7.96 -7.65 -3.04
N LEU A 329 -8.50 -8.72 -3.62
CA LEU A 329 -8.77 -9.97 -2.91
C LEU A 329 -7.57 -10.92 -3.01
N ASN A 330 -7.04 -11.33 -1.86
CA ASN A 330 -5.93 -12.29 -1.77
C ASN A 330 -6.41 -13.69 -1.35
N PRO A 331 -5.61 -14.76 -1.51
CA PRO A 331 -5.96 -16.12 -1.07
C PRO A 331 -6.14 -16.21 0.46
N TYR A 332 -7.04 -17.07 0.94
CA TYR A 332 -7.89 -17.97 0.15
C TYR A 332 -9.33 -17.46 0.13
N GLY A 333 -10.10 -17.86 -0.90
CA GLY A 333 -11.53 -17.57 -0.96
C GLY A 333 -12.41 -18.64 -0.31
N TYR A 334 -11.91 -19.88 -0.17
CA TYR A 334 -12.70 -21.00 0.34
C TYR A 334 -12.57 -21.22 1.85
N ASN A 335 -11.66 -20.54 2.53
CA ASN A 335 -11.48 -20.60 3.99
C ASN A 335 -10.93 -19.30 4.55
N ASP A 336 -10.92 -19.16 5.87
CA ASP A 336 -10.51 -17.96 6.60
C ASP A 336 -8.98 -17.88 6.85
N THR A 337 -8.21 -18.86 6.36
CA THR A 337 -6.77 -18.92 6.62
C THR A 337 -6.03 -18.01 5.67
N ALA A 338 -5.48 -16.93 6.17
CA ALA A 338 -4.55 -16.10 5.42
C ALA A 338 -3.21 -16.81 5.23
N VAL A 339 -2.67 -16.78 4.01
CA VAL A 339 -1.39 -17.39 3.66
C VAL A 339 -0.41 -16.33 3.22
N ASN A 340 0.88 -16.48 3.56
CA ASN A 340 1.93 -15.51 3.21
C ASN A 340 1.48 -14.07 3.48
N TYR A 341 0.82 -13.88 4.62
CA TYR A 341 0.13 -12.64 4.96
C TYR A 341 1.06 -11.43 4.92
N ASP A 342 2.32 -11.59 5.32
CA ASP A 342 3.35 -10.56 5.27
C ASP A 342 3.57 -9.99 3.87
N ILE A 343 3.62 -10.84 2.84
CA ILE A 343 3.79 -10.41 1.43
C ILE A 343 2.48 -9.86 0.88
N TYR A 344 1.35 -10.54 1.14
CA TYR A 344 0.06 -10.07 0.65
C TYR A 344 -0.34 -8.72 1.26
N SER A 345 -0.15 -8.54 2.57
CA SER A 345 -0.42 -7.25 3.23
C SER A 345 0.51 -6.14 2.74
N GLU A 346 1.84 -6.41 2.61
CA GLU A 346 2.80 -5.41 2.12
C GLU A 346 2.43 -4.91 0.73
N PHE A 347 2.21 -5.82 -0.22
CA PHE A 347 1.93 -5.44 -1.61
C PHE A 347 0.53 -4.84 -1.76
N SER A 348 -0.47 -5.41 -1.10
CA SER A 348 -1.83 -4.86 -1.13
C SER A 348 -1.88 -3.45 -0.57
N SER A 349 -1.19 -3.18 0.53
CA SER A 349 -1.07 -1.83 1.10
C SER A 349 -0.41 -0.85 0.12
N ASP A 350 0.63 -1.31 -0.61
CA ASP A 350 1.34 -0.45 -1.55
C ASP A 350 0.48 -0.07 -2.77
N PHE A 351 -0.20 -1.02 -3.42
CA PHE A 351 -1.05 -0.65 -4.56
C PHE A 351 -2.39 -0.03 -4.13
N ALA A 352 -2.96 -0.42 -3.00
CA ALA A 352 -4.18 0.19 -2.47
C ALA A 352 -4.00 1.67 -2.07
N ALA A 353 -2.82 2.07 -1.64
CA ALA A 353 -2.53 3.45 -1.30
C ALA A 353 -2.65 4.42 -2.50
N SER A 354 -2.67 3.94 -3.75
CA SER A 354 -2.84 4.76 -4.95
C SER A 354 -4.30 5.06 -5.30
N ASN A 355 -5.22 4.13 -5.00
CA ASN A 355 -6.63 4.24 -5.37
C ASN A 355 -7.60 4.06 -4.20
N ASN A 356 -7.10 3.82 -2.99
CA ASN A 356 -7.86 3.58 -1.77
C ASN A 356 -8.80 2.36 -1.87
N TYR A 357 -8.45 1.35 -2.66
CA TYR A 357 -9.17 0.08 -2.68
C TYR A 357 -8.88 -0.70 -1.40
N TYR A 358 -9.89 -1.34 -0.83
CA TYR A 358 -9.71 -2.22 0.32
C TYR A 358 -9.05 -3.53 -0.10
N TYR A 359 -8.40 -4.22 0.85
CA TYR A 359 -7.71 -5.47 0.56
C TYR A 359 -7.82 -6.47 1.71
N GLY A 360 -7.81 -7.75 1.37
CA GLY A 360 -7.92 -8.86 2.31
C GLY A 360 -8.40 -10.12 1.61
N THR A 361 -8.72 -11.16 2.38
CA THR A 361 -9.39 -12.36 1.85
C THR A 361 -10.85 -12.06 1.50
N VAL A 362 -11.49 -12.93 0.70
CA VAL A 362 -12.91 -12.77 0.35
C VAL A 362 -13.80 -12.75 1.60
N ILE A 363 -13.49 -13.59 2.58
CA ILE A 363 -14.25 -13.64 3.84
C ILE A 363 -14.13 -12.33 4.62
N GLU A 364 -12.92 -11.80 4.73
CA GLU A 364 -12.69 -10.52 5.43
C GLU A 364 -13.40 -9.37 4.72
N MET A 365 -13.31 -9.31 3.39
CA MET A 365 -13.81 -8.18 2.61
C MET A 365 -15.31 -8.26 2.30
N LEU A 366 -15.87 -9.46 2.14
CA LEU A 366 -17.18 -9.67 1.53
C LEU A 366 -18.07 -10.64 2.31
N SER A 367 -17.57 -11.22 3.42
CA SER A 367 -18.31 -12.11 4.32
C SER A 367 -18.96 -13.32 3.66
N TYR A 368 -18.45 -13.76 2.49
CA TYR A 368 -18.89 -14.98 1.80
C TYR A 368 -17.70 -15.82 1.35
N TYR A 369 -17.96 -17.09 0.95
CA TYR A 369 -16.95 -17.98 0.41
C TYR A 369 -16.93 -17.97 -1.12
N SER A 370 -15.73 -18.15 -1.70
CA SER A 370 -15.55 -18.44 -3.13
C SER A 370 -14.57 -19.60 -3.30
N SER A 371 -15.04 -20.71 -3.86
CA SER A 371 -14.25 -21.95 -3.96
C SER A 371 -13.97 -22.32 -5.42
N GLY A 372 -12.76 -22.84 -5.71
CA GLY A 372 -12.35 -23.19 -7.06
C GLY A 372 -12.01 -21.99 -7.94
N THR A 373 -11.41 -20.95 -7.35
CA THR A 373 -11.08 -19.67 -8.03
C THR A 373 -9.71 -19.74 -8.71
N THR A 374 -9.51 -18.87 -9.71
CA THR A 374 -8.23 -18.64 -10.40
C THR A 374 -7.14 -18.25 -9.41
N ARG A 375 -7.41 -17.28 -8.56
CA ARG A 375 -6.50 -16.76 -7.55
C ARG A 375 -5.94 -17.86 -6.65
N ASP A 376 -6.83 -18.69 -6.09
CA ASP A 376 -6.44 -19.77 -5.16
C ASP A 376 -5.65 -20.84 -5.90
N TYR A 377 -6.03 -21.15 -7.15
CA TYR A 377 -5.28 -22.08 -7.99
C TYR A 377 -3.88 -21.58 -8.29
N LEU A 378 -3.73 -20.34 -8.77
CA LEU A 378 -2.44 -19.72 -9.05
C LEU A 378 -1.54 -19.70 -7.82
N HIS A 379 -2.09 -19.34 -6.66
CA HIS A 379 -1.34 -19.39 -5.41
C HIS A 379 -0.85 -20.81 -5.10
N SER A 380 -1.67 -21.83 -5.33
CA SER A 380 -1.29 -23.23 -5.10
C SER A 380 -0.15 -23.74 -6.02
N THR A 381 0.10 -23.04 -7.13
CA THR A 381 1.21 -23.34 -8.06
C THR A 381 2.49 -22.54 -7.73
N GLY A 382 2.48 -21.73 -6.67
CA GLY A 382 3.62 -20.91 -6.26
C GLY A 382 3.62 -19.48 -6.81
N THR A 383 2.53 -19.05 -7.43
CA THR A 383 2.34 -17.69 -7.96
C THR A 383 1.64 -16.83 -6.91
N TYR A 384 2.23 -15.72 -6.48
CA TYR A 384 1.49 -14.73 -5.69
C TYR A 384 0.38 -14.12 -6.54
N SER A 385 -0.89 -14.30 -6.15
CA SER A 385 -2.04 -13.96 -6.99
C SER A 385 -3.11 -13.19 -6.23
N TRP A 386 -3.67 -12.15 -6.87
CA TRP A 386 -4.82 -11.40 -6.40
C TRP A 386 -5.95 -11.42 -7.41
N THR A 387 -7.17 -11.19 -6.93
CA THR A 387 -8.31 -10.79 -7.75
C THR A 387 -8.59 -9.31 -7.47
N PRO A 388 -8.13 -8.36 -8.31
CA PRO A 388 -8.60 -6.99 -8.27
C PRO A 388 -10.04 -6.90 -8.77
N GLU A 389 -10.94 -6.31 -7.96
CA GLU A 389 -12.32 -5.97 -8.32
C GLU A 389 -12.34 -4.48 -8.67
N VAL A 390 -12.02 -4.14 -9.92
CA VAL A 390 -11.78 -2.76 -10.34
C VAL A 390 -13.05 -1.95 -10.53
N GLY A 391 -12.96 -0.64 -10.30
CA GLY A 391 -14.06 0.29 -10.48
C GLY A 391 -15.02 0.34 -9.29
N GLY A 392 -16.09 1.11 -9.50
CA GLY A 392 -17.07 1.39 -8.46
C GLY A 392 -18.12 0.30 -8.30
N SER A 393 -19.37 0.65 -8.60
CA SER A 393 -20.53 -0.17 -8.24
C SER A 393 -21.35 -0.64 -9.43
N ASP A 394 -20.89 -0.41 -10.65
CA ASP A 394 -21.61 -0.69 -11.89
C ASP A 394 -20.74 -1.56 -12.82
N PHE A 395 -21.28 -2.70 -13.28
CA PHE A 395 -20.59 -3.54 -14.26
C PHE A 395 -20.39 -2.84 -15.60
N TRP A 396 -21.32 -1.97 -15.96
CA TRP A 396 -21.30 -1.19 -17.19
C TRP A 396 -21.38 0.31 -16.85
N PRO A 397 -20.31 0.93 -16.31
CA PRO A 397 -20.30 2.36 -16.02
C PRO A 397 -20.51 3.20 -17.28
N LEU A 398 -20.68 4.51 -17.15
CA LEU A 398 -20.74 5.39 -18.31
C LEU A 398 -19.43 5.32 -19.09
N GLN A 399 -19.53 5.46 -20.42
CA GLN A 399 -18.35 5.42 -21.30
C GLN A 399 -17.23 6.37 -20.83
N SER A 400 -17.60 7.54 -20.29
CA SER A 400 -16.63 8.51 -19.72
C SER A 400 -15.88 8.03 -18.51
N GLU A 401 -16.32 6.97 -17.81
CA GLU A 401 -15.70 6.44 -16.60
C GLU A 401 -14.71 5.31 -16.91
N ILE A 402 -14.73 4.73 -18.12
CA ILE A 402 -13.88 3.60 -18.50
C ILE A 402 -12.40 3.94 -18.36
N ILE A 403 -11.96 5.06 -18.95
CA ILE A 403 -10.56 5.51 -18.91
C ILE A 403 -10.13 5.95 -17.49
N PRO A 404 -10.92 6.77 -16.76
CA PRO A 404 -10.62 7.07 -15.36
C PRO A 404 -10.39 5.83 -14.50
N VAL A 405 -11.25 4.81 -14.57
CA VAL A 405 -11.10 3.56 -13.83
C VAL A 405 -9.87 2.78 -14.29
N ALA A 406 -9.55 2.76 -15.59
CA ALA A 406 -8.32 2.13 -16.07
C ALA A 406 -7.07 2.86 -15.55
N ASN A 407 -7.07 4.18 -15.55
CA ASN A 407 -5.97 5.00 -15.05
C ASN A 407 -5.77 4.85 -13.52
N GLU A 408 -6.83 4.83 -12.72
CA GLU A 408 -6.71 4.65 -11.26
C GLU A 408 -6.09 3.30 -10.88
N ASN A 409 -6.18 2.28 -11.77
CA ASN A 409 -5.59 0.96 -11.57
C ASN A 409 -4.21 0.81 -12.23
N LEU A 410 -3.76 1.77 -13.04
CA LEU A 410 -2.47 1.72 -13.75
C LEU A 410 -1.28 1.55 -12.79
N TYR A 411 -1.29 2.28 -11.67
CA TYR A 411 -0.22 2.14 -10.68
C TYR A 411 -0.13 0.72 -10.13
N GLY A 412 -1.26 0.08 -9.78
CA GLY A 412 -1.30 -1.29 -9.27
C GLY A 412 -0.73 -2.31 -10.27
N LEU A 413 -1.05 -2.15 -11.57
CA LEU A 413 -0.54 -3.00 -12.65
C LEU A 413 0.97 -2.83 -12.86
N LYS A 414 1.47 -1.59 -12.84
CA LYS A 414 2.90 -1.28 -12.89
C LYS A 414 3.64 -1.83 -11.68
N TYR A 415 3.14 -1.55 -10.48
CA TYR A 415 3.75 -2.01 -9.24
C TYR A 415 3.82 -3.54 -9.16
N LEU A 416 2.75 -4.26 -9.57
CA LEU A 416 2.77 -5.71 -9.66
C LEU A 416 3.90 -6.20 -10.59
N SER A 417 4.07 -5.55 -11.73
CA SER A 417 5.13 -5.87 -12.69
C SER A 417 6.52 -5.59 -12.12
N TRP A 418 6.67 -4.55 -11.31
CA TRP A 418 7.90 -4.25 -10.58
C TRP A 418 8.25 -5.35 -9.58
N VAL A 419 7.33 -5.63 -8.64
CA VAL A 419 7.61 -6.52 -7.49
C VAL A 419 7.69 -7.99 -7.85
N GLY A 420 7.21 -8.39 -9.01
CA GLY A 420 7.45 -9.73 -9.54
C GLY A 420 8.95 -10.01 -9.78
N GLY A 421 9.73 -9.02 -10.15
CA GLY A 421 11.19 -9.08 -10.32
C GLY A 421 11.95 -8.44 -9.15
N ALA A 422 12.59 -7.30 -9.41
CA ALA A 422 13.28 -6.48 -8.43
C ALA A 422 12.60 -5.11 -8.32
N TYR A 423 12.46 -4.59 -7.11
CA TYR A 423 11.92 -3.27 -6.80
C TYR A 423 12.50 -2.73 -5.50
N THR A 424 13.34 -1.70 -5.59
CA THR A 424 13.98 -1.12 -4.42
C THR A 424 13.21 0.07 -3.90
N ASP A 425 12.86 0.02 -2.62
CA ASP A 425 12.10 1.06 -1.93
C ASP A 425 12.88 1.60 -0.73
N TYR A 426 12.66 2.88 -0.40
CA TYR A 426 13.13 3.48 0.82
C TYR A 426 12.35 2.94 2.03
N VAL A 427 13.04 2.69 3.15
CA VAL A 427 12.43 2.17 4.37
C VAL A 427 12.50 3.18 5.50
N ASN A 428 13.70 3.58 5.88
CA ASN A 428 13.91 4.47 7.01
C ASN A 428 15.30 5.14 6.97
N TYR A 429 15.54 6.00 7.97
CA TYR A 429 16.84 6.62 8.20
C TYR A 429 17.28 6.49 9.65
N ASN A 430 18.58 6.73 9.85
CA ASN A 430 19.20 6.93 11.13
C ASN A 430 20.24 8.05 11.05
N ILE A 431 20.43 8.81 12.13
CA ILE A 431 21.48 9.81 12.24
C ILE A 431 22.68 9.13 12.87
N ALA A 432 23.75 8.96 12.11
CA ALA A 432 24.97 8.31 12.62
C ALA A 432 25.73 9.24 13.58
N GLY A 433 26.40 8.64 14.56
CA GLY A 433 27.09 9.34 15.63
C GLY A 433 26.18 9.57 16.84
N ASN A 434 25.97 10.81 17.24
CA ASN A 434 25.20 11.13 18.46
C ASN A 434 23.67 10.92 18.33
N GLY A 435 23.15 10.63 17.12
CA GLY A 435 21.72 10.42 16.87
C GLY A 435 20.89 11.71 16.76
N PHE A 436 21.54 12.86 16.74
CA PHE A 436 20.92 14.18 16.60
C PHE A 436 21.88 15.17 15.91
N VAL A 437 21.42 16.39 15.64
CA VAL A 437 22.22 17.43 15.00
C VAL A 437 21.81 18.80 15.54
N ASN A 438 22.80 19.66 15.76
CA ASN A 438 22.64 21.07 16.16
C ASN A 438 23.16 22.02 15.05
N ALA A 439 23.00 23.32 15.27
CA ALA A 439 23.67 24.32 14.44
C ALA A 439 25.18 24.06 14.38
N ASN A 440 25.81 24.35 13.24
CA ASN A 440 27.22 24.07 12.94
C ASN A 440 27.66 22.60 12.92
N ASP A 441 26.76 21.65 13.16
CA ASP A 441 27.09 20.22 13.04
C ASP A 441 27.10 19.75 11.59
N THR A 442 27.67 18.57 11.37
CA THR A 442 27.51 17.82 10.14
C THR A 442 26.53 16.67 10.40
N LEU A 443 25.36 16.73 9.76
CA LEU A 443 24.42 15.63 9.73
C LEU A 443 25.01 14.48 8.90
N ASN A 444 25.22 13.31 9.55
CA ASN A 444 25.59 12.07 8.89
C ASN A 444 24.36 11.18 8.81
N LEU A 445 23.76 11.12 7.63
CA LEU A 445 22.51 10.42 7.41
C LEU A 445 22.76 9.02 6.85
N GLN A 446 22.31 8.02 7.57
CA GLN A 446 22.24 6.64 7.12
C GLN A 446 20.80 6.36 6.67
N ILE A 447 20.61 5.80 5.49
CA ILE A 447 19.32 5.34 4.99
C ILE A 447 19.32 3.84 4.81
N THR A 448 18.15 3.24 4.96
CA THR A 448 17.93 1.81 4.72
C THR A 448 16.98 1.64 3.55
N LEU A 449 17.36 0.79 2.61
CA LEU A 449 16.57 0.40 1.45
C LEU A 449 16.17 -1.08 1.58
N LYS A 450 15.05 -1.45 0.95
CA LYS A 450 14.59 -2.84 0.81
C LYS A 450 14.33 -3.15 -0.65
N ASN A 451 14.85 -4.25 -1.16
CA ASN A 451 14.34 -4.82 -2.39
C ASN A 451 13.05 -5.59 -2.07
N LYS A 452 11.88 -5.00 -2.36
CA LYS A 452 10.57 -5.62 -2.18
C LYS A 452 10.28 -6.72 -3.21
N GLY A 453 11.06 -6.76 -4.30
CA GLY A 453 10.88 -7.73 -5.38
C GLY A 453 10.96 -9.19 -4.91
N LEU A 454 10.22 -10.08 -5.59
CA LEU A 454 10.06 -11.48 -5.21
C LEU A 454 11.20 -12.37 -5.71
N SER A 455 11.78 -12.08 -6.87
CA SER A 455 12.60 -13.08 -7.54
C SER A 455 13.97 -12.59 -8.01
N MET A 456 14.18 -11.30 -8.19
CA MET A 456 15.40 -10.76 -8.81
C MET A 456 16.17 -9.86 -7.85
N THR A 457 17.50 -9.89 -7.97
CA THR A 457 18.39 -8.94 -7.31
C THR A 457 18.31 -7.59 -8.01
N SER A 458 18.07 -6.51 -7.26
CA SER A 458 18.16 -5.16 -7.81
C SER A 458 19.63 -4.81 -8.09
N LYS A 459 19.88 -4.07 -9.17
CA LYS A 459 21.23 -3.72 -9.64
C LYS A 459 21.35 -2.21 -9.77
N ASN A 460 22.59 -1.72 -9.71
CA ASN A 460 22.92 -0.29 -9.86
C ASN A 460 22.00 0.60 -9.03
N VAL A 461 21.77 0.21 -7.76
CA VAL A 461 20.89 0.93 -6.84
C VAL A 461 21.64 2.13 -6.29
N THR A 462 21.07 3.31 -6.48
CA THR A 462 21.57 4.57 -5.94
C THR A 462 20.48 5.29 -5.16
N ALA A 463 20.88 6.09 -4.19
CA ALA A 463 19.99 7.01 -3.52
C ALA A 463 20.60 8.40 -3.49
N GLU A 464 19.77 9.38 -3.80
CA GLU A 464 20.10 10.80 -3.77
C GLU A 464 19.20 11.51 -2.77
N VAL A 465 19.76 12.39 -1.97
CA VAL A 465 19.02 13.16 -0.97
C VAL A 465 19.20 14.64 -1.23
N THR A 466 18.08 15.35 -1.43
CA THR A 466 18.03 16.79 -1.64
C THR A 466 17.51 17.48 -0.39
N SER A 467 18.27 18.42 0.15
CA SER A 467 17.80 19.26 1.26
C SER A 467 16.80 20.31 0.77
N LEU A 468 15.64 20.38 1.41
CA LEU A 468 14.70 21.49 1.27
C LEU A 468 14.88 22.56 2.39
N TYR A 469 15.85 22.37 3.26
CA TYR A 469 16.21 23.28 4.34
C TYR A 469 17.43 24.11 3.94
N SER A 470 17.25 25.41 3.81
CA SER A 470 18.26 26.34 3.28
C SER A 470 19.55 26.40 4.11
N ASN A 471 19.46 26.08 5.41
CA ASN A 471 20.60 26.09 6.33
C ASN A 471 21.35 24.74 6.39
N ALA A 472 21.06 23.79 5.49
CA ALA A 472 21.79 22.53 5.36
C ALA A 472 22.43 22.42 3.96
N THR A 473 23.74 22.57 3.89
CA THR A 473 24.52 22.50 2.65
C THR A 473 25.02 21.06 2.43
N PRO A 474 24.79 20.46 1.25
CA PRO A 474 25.26 19.10 0.98
C PRO A 474 26.78 19.05 0.88
N LEU A 475 27.40 18.09 1.58
CA LEU A 475 28.80 17.67 1.44
C LEU A 475 28.91 16.34 0.67
N ASN A 476 27.92 15.46 0.86
CA ASN A 476 27.72 14.23 0.11
C ASN A 476 26.22 13.92 0.06
N SER A 477 25.60 14.12 -1.09
CA SER A 477 24.15 13.96 -1.28
C SER A 477 23.73 12.69 -2.00
N SER A 478 24.68 11.83 -2.40
CA SER A 478 24.40 10.60 -3.13
C SER A 478 25.23 9.43 -2.62
N VAL A 479 24.62 8.25 -2.61
CA VAL A 479 25.29 6.99 -2.24
C VAL A 479 24.91 5.89 -3.19
N ASN A 480 25.89 4.98 -3.44
CA ASN A 480 25.69 3.77 -4.22
C ASN A 480 25.51 2.58 -3.28
N PHE A 481 24.46 1.78 -3.54
CA PHE A 481 24.16 0.52 -2.86
C PHE A 481 24.54 -0.70 -3.69
N ASP A 482 25.00 -0.52 -4.94
CA ASP A 482 25.31 -1.55 -5.94
C ASP A 482 24.13 -2.50 -6.20
N SER A 483 23.98 -3.56 -5.39
CA SER A 483 22.90 -4.54 -5.52
C SER A 483 22.28 -4.89 -4.18
N ILE A 484 20.98 -5.26 -4.22
CA ILE A 484 20.24 -5.74 -3.06
C ILE A 484 19.47 -7.00 -3.49
N GLN A 485 19.70 -8.12 -2.82
CA GLN A 485 19.00 -9.38 -3.12
C GLN A 485 17.49 -9.25 -2.87
N ALA A 486 16.70 -10.07 -3.56
CA ALA A 486 15.25 -10.11 -3.38
C ALA A 486 14.85 -10.25 -1.90
N ARG A 487 13.90 -9.46 -1.46
CA ARG A 487 13.39 -9.41 -0.08
C ARG A 487 14.41 -8.97 0.99
N GLN A 488 15.61 -8.54 0.63
CA GLN A 488 16.65 -8.12 1.58
C GLN A 488 16.70 -6.61 1.77
N PHE A 489 17.25 -6.22 2.91
CA PHE A 489 17.53 -4.83 3.27
C PHE A 489 19.02 -4.52 3.07
N LYS A 490 19.34 -3.28 2.79
CA LYS A 490 20.70 -2.75 2.76
C LYS A 490 20.73 -1.30 3.23
N ASN A 491 21.76 -0.93 3.97
CA ASN A 491 21.99 0.46 4.38
C ASN A 491 23.35 0.95 3.91
N ASN A 492 23.58 2.25 3.96
CA ASN A 492 24.83 2.90 3.54
C ASN A 492 25.84 3.06 4.71
N SER A 493 25.99 2.06 5.59
CA SER A 493 26.97 2.05 6.65
C SER A 493 28.38 2.34 6.13
N GLY A 494 29.08 3.27 6.79
CA GLY A 494 30.44 3.67 6.40
C GLY A 494 30.53 4.70 5.26
N ASN A 495 29.47 4.88 4.48
CA ASN A 495 29.37 5.88 3.41
C ASN A 495 28.12 6.75 3.59
N PHE A 496 28.16 7.65 4.58
CA PHE A 496 26.99 8.45 4.94
C PHE A 496 26.71 9.57 3.91
N LEU A 497 25.42 9.87 3.73
CA LEU A 497 24.98 11.12 3.17
C LEU A 497 25.31 12.22 4.19
N LYS A 498 25.88 13.37 3.76
CA LYS A 498 26.41 14.37 4.66
C LYS A 498 25.90 15.77 4.30
N PHE A 499 25.41 16.47 5.31
CA PHE A 499 24.94 17.85 5.18
C PHE A 499 25.53 18.70 6.30
N LYS A 500 26.14 19.82 5.96
CA LYS A 500 26.66 20.80 6.92
C LYS A 500 25.56 21.78 7.28
N LEU A 501 25.21 21.87 8.55
CA LEU A 501 24.31 22.90 9.06
C LEU A 501 25.07 24.20 9.28
N SER A 502 24.45 25.31 8.93
CA SER A 502 24.97 26.66 9.20
C SER A 502 24.68 27.04 10.67
N SER A 503 25.32 28.13 11.13
CA SER A 503 25.03 28.74 12.43
C SER A 503 23.60 29.30 12.54
N ALA A 504 22.93 29.53 11.40
CA ALA A 504 21.55 30.02 11.35
C ALA A 504 20.50 28.91 11.49
N ALA A 505 20.91 27.64 11.59
CA ALA A 505 20.00 26.54 11.87
C ALA A 505 19.44 26.70 13.29
N ALA A 506 18.17 27.06 13.41
CA ALA A 506 17.57 27.35 14.71
C ALA A 506 17.11 26.05 15.40
N TYR A 507 17.17 26.06 16.73
CA TYR A 507 16.63 24.98 17.54
C TYR A 507 15.14 24.74 17.23
N MET A 508 14.78 23.46 17.10
CA MET A 508 13.45 22.98 16.68
C MET A 508 13.07 23.25 15.22
N ASP A 509 13.94 23.80 14.38
CA ASP A 509 13.67 23.83 12.95
C ASP A 509 13.43 22.41 12.44
N GLU A 510 12.38 22.21 11.66
CA GLU A 510 12.13 20.97 10.95
C GLU A 510 12.86 20.98 9.61
N MET A 511 13.93 20.21 9.52
CA MET A 511 14.64 20.00 8.27
C MET A 511 13.92 18.94 7.46
N LYS A 512 13.71 19.21 6.15
CA LYS A 512 13.11 18.27 5.21
C LYS A 512 14.14 17.90 4.15
N PHE A 513 14.28 16.60 3.94
CA PHE A 513 15.16 16.03 2.94
C PHE A 513 14.35 15.08 2.05
N VAL A 514 14.34 15.32 0.74
CA VAL A 514 13.72 14.42 -0.23
C VAL A 514 14.73 13.34 -0.59
N VAL A 515 14.40 12.09 -0.31
CA VAL A 515 15.16 10.92 -0.75
C VAL A 515 14.55 10.39 -2.05
N SER A 516 15.38 10.20 -3.07
CA SER A 516 15.05 9.57 -4.35
C SER A 516 15.91 8.32 -4.49
N VAL A 517 15.27 7.17 -4.62
CA VAL A 517 15.93 5.89 -4.86
C VAL A 517 15.80 5.52 -6.32
N LYS A 518 16.92 5.16 -6.94
CA LYS A 518 16.95 4.74 -8.35
C LYS A 518 17.52 3.33 -8.46
N GLN A 519 16.92 2.53 -9.31
CA GLN A 519 17.38 1.21 -9.72
C GLN A 519 17.63 1.23 -11.22
N GLU A 520 18.88 0.97 -11.63
CA GLU A 520 19.31 1.07 -13.03
C GLU A 520 18.91 2.38 -13.72
N GLY A 521 18.96 3.49 -12.94
CA GLY A 521 18.64 4.83 -13.40
C GLY A 521 17.16 5.22 -13.32
N VAL A 522 16.24 4.28 -13.08
CA VAL A 522 14.80 4.53 -12.92
C VAL A 522 14.47 4.81 -11.47
N GLU A 523 13.74 5.88 -11.18
CA GLU A 523 13.27 6.21 -9.84
C GLU A 523 12.19 5.21 -9.42
N THR A 524 12.46 4.43 -8.38
CA THR A 524 11.53 3.43 -7.82
C THR A 524 10.85 3.93 -6.56
N SER A 525 11.47 4.88 -5.84
CA SER A 525 10.93 5.38 -4.59
C SER A 525 11.32 6.84 -4.37
N ARG A 526 10.37 7.62 -3.86
CA ARG A 526 10.58 9.01 -3.44
C ARG A 526 9.87 9.24 -2.10
N ASP A 527 10.61 9.75 -1.10
CA ASP A 527 10.05 10.01 0.22
C ASP A 527 10.67 11.28 0.83
N THR A 528 10.14 11.72 1.98
CA THR A 528 10.61 12.90 2.69
C THR A 528 11.02 12.55 4.12
N ILE A 529 12.32 12.63 4.38
CA ILE A 529 12.90 12.54 5.71
C ILE A 529 12.70 13.88 6.44
N ARG A 530 12.28 13.82 7.70
CA ARG A 530 12.07 14.98 8.55
C ARG A 530 12.88 14.85 9.83
N ILE A 531 13.69 15.83 10.13
CA ILE A 531 14.61 15.86 11.28
C ILE A 531 14.49 17.21 11.97
N ASN A 532 14.29 17.21 13.28
CA ASN A 532 14.36 18.47 14.05
C ASN A 532 15.80 18.76 14.47
N VAL A 533 16.18 20.04 14.41
CA VAL A 533 17.44 20.53 14.99
C VAL A 533 17.35 20.47 16.51
N GLY A 534 18.34 19.90 17.18
CA GLY A 534 18.39 19.76 18.62
C GLY A 534 18.47 18.32 19.10
N LYS A 535 18.75 18.13 20.39
CA LYS A 535 18.92 16.81 21.02
C LYS A 535 17.61 16.27 21.58
N PRO A 536 17.10 15.15 21.06
CA PRO A 536 15.97 14.48 21.68
C PRO A 536 16.40 13.70 22.92
N ILE A 537 15.84 14.03 24.06
CA ILE A 537 15.98 13.27 25.31
C ILE A 537 14.80 12.33 25.40
N VAL A 538 15.06 11.02 25.35
CA VAL A 538 14.03 10.00 25.41
C VAL A 538 13.47 9.90 26.82
N ILE A 539 12.17 10.23 26.99
CA ILE A 539 11.41 10.07 28.23
C ILE A 539 10.86 8.66 28.33
N PHE A 540 10.36 8.14 27.18
CA PHE A 540 9.81 6.79 27.07
C PHE A 540 10.11 6.24 25.67
N SER A 541 10.33 4.93 25.57
CA SER A 541 10.41 4.26 24.26
C SER A 541 9.93 2.83 24.35
N ASP A 542 9.34 2.36 23.23
CA ASP A 542 8.98 0.97 23.02
C ASP A 542 9.02 0.63 21.52
N ASN A 543 9.71 -0.45 21.18
CA ASN A 543 9.84 -0.97 19.81
C ASN A 543 9.14 -2.31 19.59
N GLY A 544 8.31 -2.74 20.55
CA GLY A 544 7.53 -3.97 20.49
C GLY A 544 8.30 -5.27 20.69
N LEU A 545 9.65 -5.25 20.81
CA LEU A 545 10.45 -6.47 20.95
C LEU A 545 10.09 -7.27 22.22
N ASN A 546 9.72 -6.58 23.29
CA ASN A 546 9.31 -7.18 24.56
C ASN A 546 7.79 -7.43 24.66
N GLY A 547 7.10 -7.48 23.52
CA GLY A 547 5.64 -7.62 23.48
C GLY A 547 4.94 -6.40 24.05
N ILE A 548 3.77 -6.59 24.63
CA ILE A 548 2.91 -5.52 25.15
C ILE A 548 3.07 -5.23 26.65
N SER A 549 4.18 -5.62 27.25
CA SER A 549 4.36 -5.55 28.74
C SER A 549 4.21 -4.15 29.34
N LYS A 550 4.45 -3.10 28.52
CA LYS A 550 4.29 -1.70 28.92
C LYS A 550 2.89 -1.14 28.65
N TRP A 551 1.98 -1.97 28.13
CA TRP A 551 0.67 -1.55 27.67
C TRP A 551 -0.44 -2.39 28.29
N THR A 552 -1.61 -1.78 28.44
CA THR A 552 -2.86 -2.45 28.77
C THR A 552 -3.83 -2.34 27.60
N ARG A 553 -4.53 -3.41 27.30
CA ARG A 553 -5.51 -3.49 26.22
C ARG A 553 -6.91 -3.76 26.76
N ALA A 554 -7.92 -3.10 26.21
CA ALA A 554 -9.30 -3.26 26.60
C ALA A 554 -10.25 -2.94 25.44
N GLY A 555 -11.49 -3.37 25.55
CA GLY A 555 -12.56 -3.06 24.60
C GLY A 555 -13.13 -4.28 23.91
N THR A 556 -13.71 -4.06 22.72
CA THR A 556 -14.40 -5.07 21.90
C THR A 556 -13.64 -5.34 20.60
N GLY A 557 -13.87 -6.49 19.98
CA GLY A 557 -13.20 -6.89 18.74
C GLY A 557 -11.87 -7.61 18.98
N LEU A 558 -10.95 -7.49 18.04
CA LEU A 558 -9.58 -7.95 18.23
C LEU A 558 -8.84 -6.99 19.14
N LEU A 559 -7.98 -7.52 20.00
CA LEU A 559 -7.21 -6.70 20.93
C LEU A 559 -5.79 -6.50 20.42
N TRP A 560 -5.28 -5.29 20.61
CA TRP A 560 -3.91 -4.90 20.29
C TRP A 560 -2.86 -5.91 20.74
N ASP A 561 -1.88 -6.19 19.89
CA ASP A 561 -0.75 -7.06 20.20
C ASP A 561 0.46 -6.70 19.33
N THR A 562 1.56 -7.41 19.49
CA THR A 562 2.71 -7.29 18.60
C THR A 562 2.65 -8.31 17.46
N THR A 563 3.13 -7.91 16.29
CA THR A 563 3.21 -8.74 15.09
C THR A 563 4.54 -8.57 14.37
N PHE A 564 4.93 -9.59 13.58
CA PHE A 564 6.04 -9.51 12.63
C PHE A 564 5.56 -9.24 11.19
N ILE A 565 4.27 -9.01 11.00
CA ILE A 565 3.71 -8.69 9.69
C ILE A 565 4.24 -7.34 9.24
N ASP A 566 4.75 -7.28 8.01
CA ASP A 566 5.37 -6.09 7.42
C ASP A 566 6.30 -5.39 8.42
N PRO A 567 7.33 -6.10 8.95
CA PRO A 567 8.13 -5.58 10.03
C PRO A 567 8.94 -4.38 9.56
N PHE A 568 8.88 -3.33 10.32
CA PHE A 568 9.85 -2.27 10.22
C PHE A 568 11.22 -2.84 10.63
N TYR A 569 12.26 -2.59 9.83
CA TYR A 569 13.58 -3.23 9.96
C TYR A 569 14.04 -3.43 11.41
N GLY A 570 14.26 -4.69 11.79
CA GLY A 570 14.83 -5.08 13.10
C GLY A 570 13.90 -4.95 14.30
N SER A 571 12.56 -4.85 14.11
CA SER A 571 11.58 -4.65 15.18
C SER A 571 10.31 -5.46 14.97
N LYS A 572 9.40 -5.44 15.95
CA LYS A 572 8.01 -5.84 15.81
C LYS A 572 7.14 -4.62 15.69
N ASN A 573 6.01 -4.75 15.03
CA ASN A 573 4.97 -3.74 15.02
C ASN A 573 3.97 -4.00 16.14
N PHE A 574 3.37 -2.94 16.67
CA PHE A 574 2.10 -3.01 17.39
C PHE A 574 0.98 -2.91 16.37
N ALA A 575 -0.07 -3.72 16.51
CA ALA A 575 -1.23 -3.73 15.64
C ALA A 575 -2.51 -3.97 16.46
N ASP A 576 -3.61 -3.38 16.02
CA ASP A 576 -4.94 -3.64 16.58
C ASP A 576 -5.47 -5.02 16.21
N SER A 577 -5.01 -5.53 15.07
CA SER A 577 -5.29 -6.87 14.55
C SER A 577 -3.98 -7.56 14.21
N ARG A 578 -3.63 -8.61 14.95
CA ARG A 578 -2.33 -9.28 14.81
C ARG A 578 -2.18 -10.00 13.48
N PHE A 579 -3.25 -10.56 12.95
CA PHE A 579 -3.32 -11.31 11.70
C PHE A 579 -4.67 -11.03 11.04
N GLY A 580 -4.65 -10.47 9.86
CA GLY A 580 -5.87 -10.13 9.13
C GLY A 580 -6.47 -8.78 9.54
N ASN A 581 -7.66 -8.53 9.05
CA ASN A 581 -8.32 -7.25 9.21
C ASN A 581 -8.89 -7.03 10.62
N SER A 582 -9.08 -5.77 10.99
CA SER A 582 -9.81 -5.37 12.19
C SER A 582 -11.24 -5.94 12.18
N LYS A 583 -11.86 -6.11 13.32
CA LYS A 583 -13.26 -6.57 13.40
C LYS A 583 -14.21 -5.39 13.30
N ASN A 584 -15.32 -5.58 12.59
CA ASN A 584 -16.42 -4.63 12.58
C ASN A 584 -17.00 -4.42 13.97
N SER A 585 -17.59 -3.24 14.20
CA SER A 585 -18.19 -2.84 15.46
C SER A 585 -17.24 -2.92 16.66
N SER A 586 -15.96 -2.69 16.42
CA SER A 586 -14.92 -2.66 17.45
C SER A 586 -14.81 -1.28 18.09
N ASN A 587 -14.52 -1.27 19.38
CA ASN A 587 -14.04 -0.10 20.10
C ASN A 587 -13.01 -0.61 21.09
N ASN A 588 -11.74 -0.58 20.70
CA ASN A 588 -10.67 -1.13 21.51
C ASN A 588 -9.56 -0.11 21.76
N THR A 589 -8.91 -0.25 22.90
CA THR A 589 -7.88 0.68 23.35
C THR A 589 -6.59 -0.03 23.70
N PHE A 590 -5.47 0.64 23.41
CA PHE A 590 -4.13 0.24 23.78
C PHE A 590 -3.47 1.38 24.55
N THR A 591 -3.41 1.23 25.87
CA THR A 591 -3.08 2.30 26.81
C THR A 591 -1.75 2.04 27.49
N LEU A 592 -0.86 3.03 27.54
CA LEU A 592 0.36 2.95 28.35
C LEU A 592 0.00 2.65 29.82
N SER A 593 0.64 1.63 30.38
CA SER A 593 0.43 1.20 31.78
C SER A 593 0.84 2.30 32.74
N ASP A 594 1.99 2.92 32.48
CA ASP A 594 2.56 3.99 33.30
C ASP A 594 2.20 5.39 32.77
N THR A 595 2.38 6.38 33.61
CA THR A 595 2.26 7.79 33.24
C THR A 595 3.58 8.33 32.70
N ILE A 596 3.50 9.18 31.69
CA ILE A 596 4.60 9.95 31.16
C ILE A 596 4.72 11.27 31.94
N ASN A 597 5.89 11.54 32.47
CA ASN A 597 6.14 12.78 33.24
C ASN A 597 6.70 13.86 32.31
N LEU A 598 5.94 14.94 32.11
CA LEU A 598 6.33 16.10 31.32
C LEU A 598 6.69 17.32 32.19
N ILE A 599 6.90 17.12 33.49
CA ILE A 599 7.44 18.16 34.38
C ILE A 599 8.89 18.44 33.94
N ASN A 600 9.27 19.71 33.82
CA ASN A 600 10.57 20.16 33.36
C ASN A 600 10.93 19.77 31.90
N THR A 601 9.93 19.62 31.05
CA THR A 601 10.12 19.50 29.61
C THR A 601 9.93 20.82 28.90
N ASN A 602 10.55 21.01 27.72
CA ASN A 602 10.48 22.27 26.96
C ASN A 602 9.71 22.09 25.65
N ASN A 603 9.97 20.99 24.93
CA ASN A 603 9.35 20.64 23.67
C ASN A 603 9.08 19.13 23.58
N PRO A 604 8.16 18.61 24.44
CA PRO A 604 7.84 17.21 24.43
C PRO A 604 7.01 16.82 23.19
N ARG A 605 7.33 15.64 22.62
CA ARG A 605 6.67 15.11 21.43
C ARG A 605 6.51 13.61 21.52
N ILE A 606 5.46 13.09 20.87
CA ILE A 606 5.38 11.67 20.52
C ILE A 606 5.98 11.51 19.12
N GLU A 607 6.80 10.50 18.92
CA GLU A 607 7.39 10.13 17.62
C GLU A 607 7.22 8.62 17.41
N PHE A 608 6.79 8.21 16.23
CA PHE A 608 6.65 6.81 15.84
C PHE A 608 6.53 6.68 14.32
N SER A 609 6.71 5.48 13.80
CA SER A 609 6.33 5.14 12.43
C SER A 609 4.97 4.46 12.45
N ALA A 610 4.11 4.75 11.48
CA ALA A 610 2.79 4.12 11.37
C ALA A 610 2.39 3.86 9.92
N LYS A 611 1.55 2.83 9.73
CA LYS A 611 0.73 2.59 8.53
C LYS A 611 -0.68 2.25 8.98
N TRP A 612 -1.65 2.49 8.13
CA TRP A 612 -3.03 2.08 8.41
C TRP A 612 -3.84 1.85 7.14
N ALA A 613 -4.86 1.01 7.26
CA ALA A 613 -5.90 0.82 6.27
C ALA A 613 -7.22 0.72 7.01
N GLU A 614 -8.02 1.76 6.95
CA GLU A 614 -9.29 1.92 7.68
C GLU A 614 -10.35 2.48 6.74
N GLU A 615 -11.63 2.11 6.92
CA GLU A 615 -12.71 2.59 6.07
C GLU A 615 -12.81 4.12 6.16
N THR A 616 -12.65 4.78 5.00
CA THR A 616 -12.56 6.24 4.93
C THR A 616 -13.80 6.91 5.56
N ASN A 617 -13.56 7.73 6.58
CA ASN A 617 -14.54 8.47 7.37
C ASN A 617 -15.48 7.62 8.26
N PHE A 618 -15.40 6.31 8.26
CA PHE A 618 -16.22 5.43 9.09
C PHE A 618 -15.40 4.76 10.17
N ASP A 619 -14.27 4.15 9.80
CA ASP A 619 -13.33 3.56 10.73
C ASP A 619 -12.18 4.53 11.00
N TYR A 620 -11.68 4.54 12.23
CA TYR A 620 -10.58 5.42 12.60
C TYR A 620 -9.82 4.97 13.84
N THR A 621 -8.54 5.29 13.86
CA THR A 621 -7.71 5.25 15.08
C THR A 621 -7.46 6.66 15.57
N ARG A 622 -7.53 6.87 16.89
CA ARG A 622 -7.20 8.12 17.59
C ARG A 622 -6.08 7.90 18.59
N ILE A 623 -5.12 8.80 18.59
CA ILE A 623 -4.14 8.88 19.67
C ILE A 623 -4.65 9.91 20.68
N GLN A 624 -4.78 9.47 21.92
CA GLN A 624 -5.43 10.26 22.96
C GLN A 624 -4.55 10.41 24.19
N VAL A 625 -4.71 11.54 24.87
CA VAL A 625 -4.02 11.87 26.11
C VAL A 625 -5.01 12.08 27.25
N SER A 626 -4.61 11.67 28.44
CA SER A 626 -5.33 11.94 29.71
C SER A 626 -4.39 12.57 30.71
N THR A 627 -4.86 13.62 31.43
CA THR A 627 -4.16 14.29 32.53
C THR A 627 -4.73 13.90 33.91
N ASN A 628 -5.75 13.04 33.92
CA ASN A 628 -6.47 12.62 35.14
C ASN A 628 -6.53 11.09 35.29
N PHE A 629 -5.40 10.42 35.00
CA PHE A 629 -5.20 8.98 35.14
C PHE A 629 -6.14 8.10 34.29
N GLY A 630 -6.69 8.62 33.18
CA GLY A 630 -7.55 7.89 32.28
C GLY A 630 -9.06 8.11 32.53
N SER A 631 -9.45 9.02 33.38
CA SER A 631 -10.85 9.33 33.60
C SER A 631 -11.49 10.06 32.42
N THR A 632 -10.74 10.93 31.75
CA THR A 632 -11.14 11.59 30.50
C THR A 632 -9.98 11.58 29.51
N TRP A 633 -10.33 11.64 28.20
CA TRP A 633 -9.37 11.54 27.11
C TRP A 633 -9.60 12.62 26.08
N THR A 634 -8.53 13.21 25.59
CA THR A 634 -8.51 14.22 24.52
C THR A 634 -7.71 13.68 23.34
N SER A 635 -8.27 13.72 22.14
CA SER A 635 -7.58 13.30 20.91
C SER A 635 -6.53 14.32 20.50
N LEU A 636 -5.37 13.84 20.12
CA LEU A 636 -4.20 14.63 19.73
C LEU A 636 -4.16 14.81 18.22
N PRO A 637 -3.94 16.02 17.71
CA PRO A 637 -3.65 16.23 16.28
C PRO A 637 -2.21 15.78 15.96
N GLY A 638 -2.10 14.86 15.04
CA GLY A 638 -0.83 14.41 14.45
C GLY A 638 -0.62 15.02 13.06
N ARG A 639 0.55 14.80 12.51
CA ARG A 639 0.94 15.27 11.16
C ARG A 639 0.02 14.73 10.07
N HIS A 640 -0.46 13.50 10.24
CA HIS A 640 -1.25 12.76 9.25
C HIS A 640 -2.71 12.56 9.66
N THR A 641 -3.18 13.20 10.72
CA THR A 641 -4.59 13.13 11.12
C THR A 641 -5.47 13.99 10.21
N THR A 642 -6.71 13.56 10.03
CA THR A 642 -7.81 14.33 9.45
C THR A 642 -8.90 14.52 10.50
N LEU A 643 -9.88 15.41 10.24
CA LEU A 643 -10.97 15.63 11.18
C LEU A 643 -12.17 14.75 10.83
N ILE A 644 -12.51 13.80 11.72
CA ILE A 644 -13.78 13.06 11.66
C ILE A 644 -14.69 13.63 12.74
N SER A 645 -15.81 14.20 12.32
CA SER A 645 -16.77 14.90 13.22
C SER A 645 -16.04 15.90 14.14
N GLY A 646 -15.10 16.67 13.58
CA GLY A 646 -14.33 17.69 14.30
C GLY A 646 -13.22 17.16 15.23
N THR A 647 -12.94 15.85 15.22
CA THR A 647 -11.94 15.21 16.08
C THR A 647 -10.78 14.66 15.25
N PRO A 648 -9.50 14.96 15.61
CA PRO A 648 -8.32 14.41 14.94
C PRO A 648 -8.33 12.89 14.97
N SER A 649 -8.18 12.28 13.78
CA SER A 649 -8.32 10.84 13.57
C SER A 649 -7.45 10.40 12.41
N TYR A 650 -6.93 9.18 12.45
CA TYR A 650 -6.34 8.48 11.31
C TYR A 650 -7.44 7.68 10.65
N THR A 651 -7.55 7.71 9.33
CA THR A 651 -8.56 7.03 8.52
C THR A 651 -8.05 6.91 7.07
N SER A 652 -8.74 6.21 6.18
CA SER A 652 -8.29 5.87 4.82
C SER A 652 -7.13 4.88 4.82
N ILE A 653 -6.39 4.82 3.71
CA ILE A 653 -5.24 3.94 3.53
C ILE A 653 -3.96 4.78 3.48
N LYS A 654 -2.97 4.39 4.27
CA LYS A 654 -1.66 5.06 4.31
C LYS A 654 -0.53 4.05 4.46
N ARG A 655 0.46 4.14 3.57
CA ARG A 655 1.74 3.41 3.69
C ARG A 655 2.52 3.91 4.91
N TRP A 656 3.60 3.21 5.26
CA TRP A 656 4.48 3.63 6.35
C TRP A 656 4.90 5.09 6.25
N VAL A 657 4.62 5.85 7.29
CA VAL A 657 4.98 7.26 7.44
C VAL A 657 5.55 7.53 8.82
N SER A 658 6.40 8.53 8.93
CA SER A 658 6.89 9.06 10.20
C SER A 658 5.86 10.03 10.77
N GLU A 659 5.40 9.75 11.97
CA GLU A 659 4.44 10.59 12.70
C GLU A 659 5.11 11.34 13.85
N GLN A 660 4.69 12.59 14.06
CA GLN A 660 5.10 13.41 15.18
C GLN A 660 3.90 14.20 15.73
N ILE A 661 3.69 14.11 17.04
CA ILE A 661 2.61 14.78 17.76
C ILE A 661 3.18 15.70 18.82
N ASN A 662 2.75 16.97 18.80
CA ASN A 662 3.17 17.98 19.76
C ASN A 662 2.46 17.81 21.12
N LEU A 663 3.23 17.82 22.20
CA LEU A 663 2.72 17.74 23.58
C LEU A 663 2.92 19.01 24.40
N ASN A 664 3.26 20.15 23.80
CA ASN A 664 3.58 21.39 24.51
C ASN A 664 2.44 21.87 25.41
N SER A 665 1.18 21.61 25.06
CA SER A 665 0.01 21.95 25.89
C SER A 665 -0.07 21.14 27.20
N TYR A 666 0.79 20.14 27.37
CA TYR A 666 0.82 19.25 28.55
C TYR A 666 2.12 19.39 29.36
N ILE A 667 2.94 20.40 29.06
CA ILE A 667 4.14 20.71 29.82
C ILE A 667 3.76 20.94 31.29
N GLY A 668 4.56 20.40 32.22
CA GLY A 668 4.32 20.51 33.66
C GLY A 668 3.35 19.46 34.22
N GLN A 669 2.83 18.56 33.38
CA GLN A 669 1.82 17.56 33.78
C GLN A 669 2.38 16.13 33.69
N LYS A 670 1.70 15.21 34.38
CA LYS A 670 1.83 13.78 34.14
C LYS A 670 0.67 13.33 33.27
N ILE A 671 0.96 12.63 32.18
CA ILE A 671 -0.03 12.22 31.20
C ILE A 671 -0.05 10.70 31.01
N ARG A 672 -1.18 10.17 30.57
CA ARG A 672 -1.30 8.84 29.98
C ARG A 672 -1.61 8.96 28.50
N ILE A 673 -1.13 8.03 27.72
CA ILE A 673 -1.35 8.00 26.25
C ILE A 673 -2.05 6.68 25.92
N ARG A 674 -2.99 6.74 24.95
CA ARG A 674 -3.60 5.55 24.37
C ARG A 674 -3.85 5.70 22.90
N PHE A 675 -3.85 4.57 22.21
CA PHE A 675 -4.44 4.38 20.88
C PHE A 675 -5.86 3.87 21.09
N ASN A 676 -6.81 4.36 20.31
CA ASN A 676 -8.21 3.93 20.36
C ASN A 676 -8.70 3.71 18.94
N LEU A 677 -8.87 2.45 18.54
CA LEU A 677 -9.52 2.05 17.30
C LEU A 677 -11.02 2.00 17.50
N VAL A 678 -11.76 2.57 16.56
CA VAL A 678 -13.22 2.49 16.46
C VAL A 678 -13.57 2.11 15.04
N THR A 679 -14.32 1.02 14.86
CA THR A 679 -14.85 0.59 13.58
C THR A 679 -16.37 0.53 13.62
N ASP A 680 -17.01 0.81 12.49
CA ASP A 680 -18.43 0.57 12.33
C ASP A 680 -18.71 -0.90 11.94
N ASN A 681 -19.85 -1.21 11.37
CA ASN A 681 -20.20 -2.55 10.89
C ASN A 681 -20.10 -2.67 9.36
N GLY A 682 -19.32 -1.77 8.73
CA GLY A 682 -19.11 -1.70 7.29
C GLY A 682 -17.99 -2.61 6.79
N VAL A 683 -17.01 -2.02 6.11
CA VAL A 683 -15.89 -2.72 5.47
C VAL A 683 -14.70 -2.74 6.41
N PRO A 684 -14.25 -3.91 6.90
CA PRO A 684 -13.07 -3.97 7.76
C PRO A 684 -11.81 -3.67 6.94
N GLY A 685 -10.90 -2.89 7.52
CA GLY A 685 -9.57 -2.64 6.97
C GLY A 685 -8.49 -3.43 7.69
N ASP A 686 -7.26 -3.45 7.15
CA ASP A 686 -6.08 -4.08 7.78
C ASP A 686 -5.72 -3.44 9.14
N GLY A 687 -6.36 -2.32 9.49
CA GLY A 687 -6.25 -1.66 10.78
C GLY A 687 -5.05 -0.74 10.90
N PHE A 688 -4.60 -0.48 12.13
CA PHE A 688 -3.55 0.47 12.46
C PHE A 688 -2.30 -0.24 13.00
N TYR A 689 -1.17 0.00 12.36
CA TYR A 689 0.15 -0.50 12.76
C TYR A 689 1.04 0.65 13.16
N PHE A 690 1.82 0.47 14.23
CA PHE A 690 2.86 1.43 14.58
C PHE A 690 4.10 0.77 15.17
N ASN A 691 5.23 1.50 15.12
CA ASN A 691 6.52 1.03 15.58
C ASN A 691 7.41 2.18 16.07
N ASN A 692 8.49 1.83 16.77
CA ASN A 692 9.46 2.80 17.30
C ASN A 692 8.81 3.94 18.10
N PHE A 693 7.80 3.61 18.91
CA PHE A 693 7.10 4.60 19.71
C PHE A 693 8.02 5.23 20.73
N LYS A 694 8.12 6.57 20.72
CA LYS A 694 8.93 7.34 21.67
C LYS A 694 8.14 8.54 22.15
N VAL A 695 8.34 8.89 23.42
CA VAL A 695 8.07 10.23 23.92
C VAL A 695 9.42 10.87 24.18
N VAL A 696 9.70 11.95 23.50
CA VAL A 696 10.98 12.67 23.57
C VAL A 696 10.75 14.11 24.04
N ASN A 697 11.73 14.68 24.71
CA ASN A 697 11.82 16.10 24.96
C ASN A 697 13.02 16.65 24.20
N TYR A 698 12.79 17.53 23.25
CA TYR A 698 13.90 18.24 22.64
C TYR A 698 14.43 19.26 23.63
N LYS A 699 15.75 19.35 23.74
CA LYS A 699 16.45 20.31 24.59
C LYS A 699 17.33 21.17 23.72
N ASP A 700 17.28 22.47 23.95
CA ASP A 700 18.28 23.40 23.45
C ASP A 700 19.53 23.24 24.30
N GLU A 701 20.48 22.46 23.80
CA GLU A 701 21.84 22.49 24.35
C GLU A 701 22.56 23.65 23.69
N GLY A 702 22.19 24.85 24.09
CA GLY A 702 22.92 26.05 23.71
C GLY A 702 24.41 25.79 23.96
N THR A 703 25.19 25.81 22.90
CA THR A 703 26.64 25.58 22.88
C THR A 703 27.09 24.21 23.43
N SER A 704 27.16 23.24 22.55
CA SER A 704 27.76 21.93 22.82
C SER A 704 29.28 22.04 23.03
N VAL A 705 29.82 21.17 23.82
CA VAL A 705 31.27 20.97 23.92
C VAL A 705 31.82 20.61 22.55
N VAL A 706 32.62 21.45 21.94
CA VAL A 706 33.23 21.21 20.64
C VAL A 706 34.56 20.53 20.80
N LEU A 707 34.75 19.33 20.23
CA LEU A 707 36.07 18.72 20.08
C LEU A 707 36.87 19.52 19.07
N THR A 708 37.86 20.24 19.55
CA THR A 708 38.64 21.19 18.72
C THR A 708 39.85 20.57 18.05
N ASN A 709 40.39 19.48 18.59
CA ASN A 709 41.60 18.83 18.07
C ASN A 709 41.66 17.36 18.46
N LEU A 710 41.99 16.49 17.48
CA LEU A 710 42.27 15.07 17.68
C LEU A 710 43.68 14.77 18.29
N ASN A 711 44.51 15.79 18.52
CA ASN A 711 45.74 15.61 19.30
C ASN A 711 45.37 15.39 20.75
N VAL A 712 45.41 14.13 21.15
CA VAL A 712 45.03 13.72 22.49
C VAL A 712 46.08 14.24 23.48
N PRO A 713 45.69 15.00 24.53
CA PRO A 713 46.62 15.48 25.54
C PRO A 713 47.21 14.30 26.35
N ALA A 714 48.46 14.46 26.83
CA ALA A 714 49.10 13.43 27.63
C ALA A 714 48.54 13.34 29.07
N GLU A 715 47.86 14.36 29.55
CA GLU A 715 47.28 14.49 30.88
C GLU A 715 46.00 15.30 30.87
N TYR A 716 45.13 15.16 31.85
CA TYR A 716 43.97 16.05 32.06
C TYR A 716 44.43 17.48 32.24
N LYS A 717 43.72 18.45 31.60
CA LYS A 717 44.07 19.84 31.65
C LYS A 717 42.83 20.74 31.65
N LEU A 718 42.79 21.72 32.51
CA LEU A 718 41.78 22.78 32.51
C LEU A 718 42.51 24.11 32.24
N TYR A 719 42.20 24.75 31.13
CA TYR A 719 42.83 26.01 30.75
C TYR A 719 42.09 27.19 31.37
N GLN A 720 42.76 28.35 31.40
CA GLN A 720 42.10 29.62 31.80
C GLN A 720 41.11 30.02 30.73
N ASN A 721 39.89 30.42 31.13
CA ASN A 721 38.90 30.93 30.20
C ASN A 721 39.38 32.17 29.45
N TYR A 722 38.92 32.29 28.18
CA TYR A 722 39.23 33.46 27.35
C TYR A 722 38.01 33.89 26.57
N PRO A 723 37.71 35.23 26.58
CA PRO A 723 38.34 36.29 27.36
C PRO A 723 38.12 36.16 28.87
N ASN A 724 39.03 36.73 29.69
CA ASN A 724 38.87 36.88 31.14
C ASN A 724 39.52 38.18 31.59
N PRO A 725 38.82 39.23 32.06
CA PRO A 725 37.35 39.27 32.23
C PRO A 725 36.57 39.10 30.96
N PHE A 726 35.30 38.66 31.06
CA PHE A 726 34.40 38.44 29.89
C PHE A 726 33.07 39.20 30.01
N ASN A 727 32.39 39.44 28.87
CA ASN A 727 31.11 40.15 28.76
C ASN A 727 30.37 39.74 27.48
N PRO A 728 29.21 39.06 27.51
CA PRO A 728 28.83 38.12 28.59
C PRO A 728 29.34 36.70 28.30
N VAL A 729 30.08 36.48 27.19
CA VAL A 729 30.50 35.15 26.69
C VAL A 729 31.99 34.93 26.89
N THR A 730 32.37 33.69 27.26
CA THR A 730 33.76 33.24 27.40
C THR A 730 33.90 31.74 27.03
N HIS A 731 35.07 31.35 26.58
CA HIS A 731 35.40 30.00 26.24
C HIS A 731 36.16 29.28 27.37
N LEU A 732 35.70 28.07 27.71
CA LEU A 732 36.35 27.20 28.73
C LEU A 732 36.95 26.00 27.96
N GLU A 733 38.29 25.93 27.94
CA GLU A 733 39.01 24.88 27.24
C GLU A 733 39.54 23.85 28.23
N PHE A 734 39.46 22.55 27.90
CA PHE A 734 39.96 21.45 28.69
C PHE A 734 40.40 20.26 27.83
N GLY A 735 41.35 19.45 28.36
CA GLY A 735 41.90 18.28 27.71
C GLY A 735 41.63 17.01 28.46
N ILE A 736 41.30 15.93 27.74
CA ILE A 736 41.09 14.58 28.26
C ILE A 736 42.10 13.64 27.62
N PRO A 737 42.98 12.97 28.40
CA PRO A 737 44.00 12.05 27.90
C PRO A 737 43.40 10.68 27.52
N VAL A 738 44.22 9.82 26.87
CA VAL A 738 43.90 8.40 26.67
C VAL A 738 43.95 7.68 28.00
N MET A 739 42.89 6.97 28.35
CA MET A 739 42.77 6.14 29.53
C MET A 739 42.80 4.66 29.15
N GLN A 740 43.36 3.82 30.02
CA GLN A 740 43.26 2.37 29.91
C GLN A 740 41.87 1.95 30.46
N GLY A 741 40.87 1.81 29.60
CA GLY A 741 39.50 1.43 29.98
C GLY A 741 38.42 2.16 29.25
N GLU A 742 37.15 2.01 29.70
CA GLU A 742 35.98 2.70 29.16
C GLU A 742 36.05 4.22 29.44
N SER A 743 35.38 5.03 28.59
CA SER A 743 35.24 6.49 28.73
C SER A 743 34.70 6.85 30.12
N GLU A 744 35.41 7.76 30.85
CA GLU A 744 35.00 8.22 32.17
C GLU A 744 33.98 9.37 32.05
N LEU A 745 33.17 9.53 33.13
CA LEU A 745 32.26 10.67 33.28
C LEU A 745 33.07 11.94 33.53
N VAL A 746 32.90 12.93 32.66
CA VAL A 746 33.51 14.26 32.77
C VAL A 746 32.48 15.25 33.28
N SER A 747 32.80 16.02 34.31
CA SER A 747 31.94 17.06 34.87
C SER A 747 32.66 18.41 34.82
N LEU A 748 32.08 19.40 34.14
CA LEU A 748 32.53 20.80 34.17
C LEU A 748 31.38 21.66 34.74
N LYS A 749 31.64 22.30 35.88
CA LYS A 749 30.59 23.07 36.60
C LYS A 749 31.09 24.46 36.97
N VAL A 750 30.14 25.40 37.11
CA VAL A 750 30.40 26.77 37.55
C VAL A 750 29.81 27.01 38.95
N TYR A 751 30.56 27.68 39.80
CA TYR A 751 30.20 28.01 41.16
C TYR A 751 30.37 29.48 41.44
N ASP A 752 29.59 30.04 42.37
CA ASP A 752 29.91 31.34 42.97
C ASP A 752 31.04 31.22 44.03
N LEU A 753 31.46 32.34 44.60
CA LEU A 753 32.52 32.35 45.64
C LEU A 753 32.10 31.68 46.93
N LEU A 754 30.83 31.44 47.16
CA LEU A 754 30.33 30.73 48.34
C LEU A 754 30.23 29.23 48.11
N GLY A 755 30.58 28.75 46.92
CA GLY A 755 30.54 27.35 46.55
C GLY A 755 29.16 26.86 46.11
N LYS A 756 28.21 27.77 45.88
CA LYS A 756 26.90 27.39 45.30
C LYS A 756 27.04 27.09 43.82
N GLU A 757 26.57 25.95 43.37
CA GLU A 757 26.52 25.59 41.94
C GLU A 757 25.59 26.56 41.16
N ILE A 758 26.14 27.21 40.16
CA ILE A 758 25.45 28.18 39.29
C ILE A 758 25.03 27.50 37.98
N ALA A 759 25.90 26.65 37.43
CA ALA A 759 25.61 25.95 36.16
C ALA A 759 26.40 24.62 36.09
N VAL A 760 25.81 23.64 35.47
CA VAL A 760 26.47 22.41 35.02
C VAL A 760 26.68 22.55 33.53
N LEU A 761 27.93 22.64 33.08
CA LEU A 761 28.28 22.87 31.69
C LEU A 761 28.49 21.56 30.91
N VAL A 762 29.15 20.60 31.56
CA VAL A 762 29.41 19.26 31.05
C VAL A 762 29.13 18.26 32.18
N ASN A 763 28.46 17.15 31.86
CA ASN A 763 28.26 16.02 32.78
C ASN A 763 27.94 14.75 31.94
N GLU A 764 28.96 14.31 31.18
CA GLU A 764 28.81 13.21 30.24
C GLU A 764 30.14 12.45 30.02
N LYS A 765 30.06 11.28 29.43
CA LYS A 765 31.25 10.51 29.04
C LYS A 765 31.84 11.10 27.76
N LEU A 766 33.04 11.61 27.81
CA LEU A 766 33.77 12.19 26.70
C LEU A 766 34.94 11.28 26.27
N SER A 767 35.19 11.24 24.95
CA SER A 767 36.34 10.55 24.38
C SER A 767 37.65 11.36 24.63
N PRO A 768 38.83 10.75 24.58
CA PRO A 768 40.10 11.49 24.65
C PRO A 768 40.19 12.59 23.56
N GLY A 769 40.61 13.80 23.94
CA GLY A 769 40.71 14.96 23.05
C GLY A 769 40.77 16.29 23.78
N ASN A 770 40.87 17.39 23.02
CA ASN A 770 40.75 18.75 23.56
C ASN A 770 39.37 19.31 23.25
N TYR A 771 38.74 19.93 24.23
CA TYR A 771 37.39 20.40 24.23
C TYR A 771 37.31 21.90 24.57
N ILE A 772 36.40 22.59 23.91
CA ILE A 772 36.01 23.97 24.23
C ILE A 772 34.51 24.01 24.54
N TYR A 773 34.17 24.73 25.62
CA TYR A 773 32.79 25.06 25.97
C TYR A 773 32.61 26.56 26.00
N GLU A 774 31.62 27.10 25.28
CA GLU A 774 31.23 28.51 25.32
C GLU A 774 30.24 28.72 26.47
N PHE A 775 30.65 29.56 27.44
CA PHE A 775 29.80 29.92 28.58
C PHE A 775 29.24 31.32 28.43
N ASP A 776 27.92 31.42 28.39
CA ASP A 776 27.16 32.68 28.40
C ASP A 776 26.73 33.04 29.83
N GLY A 777 27.34 34.08 30.39
CA GLY A 777 27.02 34.65 31.69
C GLY A 777 25.91 35.71 31.67
N SER A 778 25.15 35.88 30.59
CA SER A 778 24.09 36.91 30.45
C SER A 778 23.04 36.88 31.57
N LYS A 779 22.76 35.66 32.11
CA LYS A 779 21.73 35.43 33.13
C LYS A 779 22.23 35.49 34.60
N ILE A 780 23.53 35.72 34.81
CA ILE A 780 24.11 35.82 36.15
C ILE A 780 24.68 37.22 36.39
N PRO A 781 24.77 37.71 37.62
CA PRO A 781 25.34 39.04 37.97
C PRO A 781 26.80 39.18 37.58
N SER A 782 27.27 40.40 37.37
CA SER A 782 28.71 40.69 37.32
C SER A 782 29.37 40.27 38.61
N GLY A 783 30.55 39.62 38.52
CA GLY A 783 31.23 39.09 39.67
C GLY A 783 32.32 38.08 39.34
N THR A 784 32.90 37.51 40.39
CA THR A 784 33.87 36.40 40.28
C THR A 784 33.19 35.08 40.44
N TYR A 785 33.50 34.14 39.54
CA TYR A 785 33.00 32.79 39.52
C TYR A 785 34.18 31.78 39.45
N ILE A 786 33.91 30.57 39.87
CA ILE A 786 34.87 29.47 39.82
C ILE A 786 34.29 28.39 38.91
N TYR A 787 35.07 27.85 37.98
CA TYR A 787 34.69 26.65 37.25
C TYR A 787 35.62 25.50 37.61
N LYS A 788 35.02 24.28 37.72
CA LYS A 788 35.67 23.06 38.15
C LYS A 788 35.46 21.95 37.14
N LEU A 789 36.57 21.31 36.73
CA LEU A 789 36.58 20.10 35.92
C LEU A 789 36.88 18.91 36.82
N GLU A 790 36.05 17.86 36.72
CA GLU A 790 36.27 16.58 37.44
C GLU A 790 36.10 15.41 36.46
N SER A 791 36.98 14.40 36.54
CA SER A 791 36.86 13.15 35.82
C SER A 791 37.63 12.07 36.55
N GLY A 792 36.97 11.01 37.00
CA GLY A 792 37.58 10.00 37.89
C GLY A 792 38.22 10.61 39.11
N ASN A 793 39.54 10.40 39.30
CA ASN A 793 40.31 10.97 40.40
C ASN A 793 40.91 12.37 40.09
N PHE A 794 40.67 12.90 38.88
CA PHE A 794 41.19 14.22 38.51
C PHE A 794 40.22 15.31 38.91
N SER A 795 40.76 16.41 39.47
CA SER A 795 39.99 17.62 39.74
C SER A 795 40.87 18.86 39.54
N ALA A 796 40.35 19.82 38.76
CA ALA A 796 41.03 21.09 38.53
C ALA A 796 40.04 22.24 38.64
N VAL A 797 40.50 23.41 39.10
CA VAL A 797 39.71 24.59 39.35
C VAL A 797 40.36 25.82 38.73
N ARG A 798 39.53 26.73 38.14
CA ARG A 798 39.96 28.00 37.61
C ARG A 798 38.96 29.09 38.01
N LYS A 799 39.43 30.34 38.00
CA LYS A 799 38.64 31.52 38.35
C LYS A 799 38.34 32.29 37.08
N MET A 800 37.10 32.83 36.95
CA MET A 800 36.70 33.73 35.87
C MET A 800 36.00 34.98 36.42
N ILE A 801 36.04 36.08 35.67
CA ILE A 801 35.47 37.35 36.07
C ILE A 801 34.51 37.81 34.98
N LEU A 802 33.23 37.96 35.36
CA LEU A 802 32.18 38.52 34.47
C LEU A 802 32.04 40.02 34.75
N LEU A 803 32.18 40.84 33.73
CA LEU A 803 31.94 42.27 33.75
C LEU A 803 30.83 42.61 32.75
N LYS A 804 29.65 43.00 33.24
CA LYS A 804 28.58 43.53 32.38
C LYS A 804 28.68 45.01 32.28
#